data_5c2343c5baccc09238ff228093bcd3c9
#
_entry.id   5c2343c5baccc09238ff228093bcd3c9
#
_cell.length_a   1.000
_cell.length_b   1.000
_cell.length_c   1.000
_cell.angle_alpha   90.00
_cell.angle_beta   90.00
_cell.angle_gamma   90.00
#
_symmetry.space_group_name_H-M   'P 1'
#
loop_
_entity.id
_entity.type
_entity.pdbx_description
1 polymer ?
#
loop_
_entity_poly.entity_id
_entity_poly.type
_entity_poly.pdbx_seq_one_letter_code
_entity_poly.pdbx_strand_id
1 'polypeptide(L)'
;MKNSVTLLVGLIRSKVSLLILLFLFSDYASNAQLIKNSSVLTEMETMLAQQKKLAAGRSTQLFNVFNDQLTSDEKQALEYLYAFMPLSDLADYSGDFFLQQVKAALKAKSEMAWGQQIPEDVFLHFVLPSRINNENLDEFRTVMYDELKKRISGLTMHDAALEVNHWCHEKVTYRGTDERTSSPLASVKTSFGRCGEESTFTVSALRTVGIPARQVYTPRWAHSDDNHAWVEVWIDGSWYFLGACEPEPDLNMGWFAEPARRAMLVHTRAFGAYSGSEPVIEREARFAELNLIENYATAKRIFVKVLSTENKPLANANVEFQLYNYAELYPIAKTTTDENGTASIITGLGDLIIWAYKSEKWGYSKISVDKMDSVTVIVSDIHPEYFSEKFDFLPPIEKTPLVLKTTSDDRDRNTLLLHKEDSIRTLYMASFKDSVWITSFAAEQGLSSERLLPVIRNSYGNWSEITDFIRETPNYQKEWALLMLEVIAEKDLRDTRADILKDHLKNAFNFNNPASTQDKEFFARYVMNGRIANEMMLPWREFLQKQFDYDFIMQFKSDATTVIEWIKGNIRIDNTANLHSRAPLSPRGVFELKIADNRSRDIFFVALCRSLGHAARINPETSIPQYFEGNKWHNVVFEPVTVNITKKGFVHFENTGSDFDPKYAINFTIARYNKGVYRTIEFEYGKKLSEFDSRTEVEAGKYMLITGMRQPDGSVLSSATFLAIPADTTTDIRVEIRQDYTPAAPWAKIETTAYKLNEFSCGQEIKLNNLADAKGAILVWIDPDKEPSKHVMADIPAIKEILEKWNGSVLFLLANDKVSASFKPGNFHNLPAQSKFMYDRQGKLLNEIGKLRCRNGGDNLPVIVVSDISGNLIFYSEGYKIGIGEQIAKSIAPLR
;
A
#
# COMPACT_ATOMS: atom_id res chain seq x y z
N MET A 1 -83.10 -18.86 -22.24
CA MET A 1 -82.52 -17.83 -21.44
C MET A 1 -81.55 -18.28 -20.31
N LYS A 2 -81.58 -19.50 -19.81
CA LYS A 2 -80.67 -19.92 -18.75
C LYS A 2 -79.24 -20.24 -19.22
N ASN A 3 -79.06 -20.64 -20.45
CA ASN A 3 -77.70 -21.00 -20.96
C ASN A 3 -76.83 -19.81 -21.39
N SER A 4 -77.44 -18.65 -21.69
CA SER A 4 -76.65 -17.45 -22.10
C SER A 4 -76.08 -16.70 -20.91
N VAL A 5 -76.68 -16.79 -19.72
CA VAL A 5 -76.23 -16.13 -18.49
C VAL A 5 -74.98 -16.86 -17.91
N THR A 6 -74.95 -18.20 -17.99
CA THR A 6 -73.84 -18.99 -17.53
C THR A 6 -72.54 -18.77 -18.32
N LEU A 7 -72.65 -18.55 -19.64
CA LEU A 7 -71.50 -18.27 -20.49
C LEU A 7 -70.95 -16.84 -20.24
N LEU A 8 -71.83 -15.86 -19.97
CA LEU A 8 -71.41 -14.49 -19.71
C LEU A 8 -70.66 -14.35 -18.32
N VAL A 9 -71.15 -15.07 -17.33
CA VAL A 9 -70.55 -15.11 -15.97
C VAL A 9 -69.21 -15.84 -15.99
N GLY A 10 -69.02 -16.87 -16.81
CA GLY A 10 -67.78 -17.60 -17.05
C GLY A 10 -66.69 -16.68 -17.71
N LEU A 11 -67.08 -15.92 -18.74
CA LEU A 11 -66.19 -14.98 -19.46
C LEU A 11 -65.78 -13.79 -18.60
N ILE A 12 -66.65 -13.29 -17.71
CA ILE A 12 -66.35 -12.19 -16.79
C ILE A 12 -65.42 -12.68 -15.69
N ARG A 13 -65.63 -13.88 -15.13
CA ARG A 13 -64.68 -14.46 -14.15
C ARG A 13 -63.30 -14.74 -14.73
N SER A 14 -63.19 -15.21 -15.95
CA SER A 14 -61.91 -15.44 -16.65
C SER A 14 -61.17 -14.13 -16.91
N LYS A 15 -61.84 -13.08 -17.33
CA LYS A 15 -61.21 -11.77 -17.51
C LYS A 15 -60.80 -11.07 -16.22
N VAL A 16 -61.59 -11.21 -15.16
CA VAL A 16 -61.26 -10.67 -13.84
C VAL A 16 -60.08 -11.45 -13.22
N SER A 17 -60.04 -12.79 -13.37
CA SER A 17 -58.89 -13.58 -12.93
C SER A 17 -57.63 -13.25 -13.72
N LEU A 18 -57.70 -12.96 -15.04
CA LEU A 18 -56.59 -12.55 -15.86
C LEU A 18 -56.11 -11.12 -15.51
N LEU A 19 -57.05 -10.19 -15.19
CA LEU A 19 -56.69 -8.86 -14.70
C LEU A 19 -56.06 -8.92 -13.30
N ILE A 20 -56.51 -9.76 -12.40
CA ILE A 20 -55.94 -9.94 -11.07
C ILE A 20 -54.55 -10.58 -11.18
N LEU A 21 -54.35 -11.57 -12.07
CA LEU A 21 -53.01 -12.08 -12.37
C LEU A 21 -52.11 -11.01 -12.98
N LEU A 22 -52.57 -10.18 -13.91
CA LEU A 22 -51.81 -9.06 -14.47
C LEU A 22 -51.48 -7.98 -13.43
N PHE A 23 -52.39 -7.69 -12.49
CA PHE A 23 -52.08 -6.81 -11.35
C PHE A 23 -51.09 -7.43 -10.37
N LEU A 24 -51.19 -8.73 -10.09
CA LEU A 24 -50.23 -9.44 -9.23
C LEU A 24 -48.82 -9.55 -9.89
N PHE A 25 -48.76 -9.66 -11.22
CA PHE A 25 -47.49 -9.60 -11.95
C PHE A 25 -46.97 -8.17 -12.11
N SER A 26 -47.83 -7.14 -12.16
CA SER A 26 -47.34 -5.75 -12.19
C SER A 26 -46.83 -5.28 -10.84
N ASP A 27 -47.41 -5.76 -9.71
CA ASP A 27 -46.86 -5.48 -8.38
C ASP A 27 -45.57 -6.25 -8.11
N TYR A 28 -45.36 -7.42 -8.70
CA TYR A 28 -44.09 -8.16 -8.62
C TYR A 28 -43.00 -7.51 -9.51
N ALA A 29 -43.37 -6.84 -10.59
CA ALA A 29 -42.44 -6.11 -11.44
C ALA A 29 -42.08 -4.70 -10.89
N SER A 30 -42.88 -4.15 -9.97
CA SER A 30 -42.62 -2.82 -9.39
C SER A 30 -41.74 -2.82 -8.14
N ASN A 31 -41.34 -4.01 -7.64
CA ASN A 31 -40.53 -4.13 -6.42
C ASN A 31 -39.04 -4.54 -6.65
N ALA A 32 -38.55 -4.48 -7.86
CA ALA A 32 -37.17 -4.85 -8.21
C ALA A 32 -36.30 -3.60 -8.47
N GLN A 33 -36.27 -2.69 -7.52
CA GLN A 33 -35.36 -1.55 -7.57
C GLN A 33 -34.10 -1.91 -6.77
N LEU A 34 -32.92 -1.80 -7.39
CA LEU A 34 -31.64 -2.14 -6.76
C LEU A 34 -31.38 -1.25 -5.52
N ILE A 35 -31.67 0.05 -5.64
CA ILE A 35 -31.50 1.05 -4.58
C ILE A 35 -32.90 1.48 -4.11
N LYS A 36 -33.24 1.14 -2.87
CA LYS A 36 -34.54 1.44 -2.25
C LYS A 36 -34.47 2.64 -1.31
N ASN A 37 -33.29 2.94 -0.77
CA ASN A 37 -33.09 4.07 0.13
C ASN A 37 -33.19 5.41 -0.63
N SER A 38 -34.25 6.17 -0.35
CA SER A 38 -34.52 7.45 -1.03
C SER A 38 -33.45 8.51 -0.77
N SER A 39 -32.80 8.51 0.38
CA SER A 39 -31.69 9.40 0.69
C SER A 39 -30.49 9.11 -0.19
N VAL A 40 -30.13 7.83 -0.36
CA VAL A 40 -29.05 7.38 -1.25
C VAL A 40 -29.35 7.76 -2.71
N LEU A 41 -30.59 7.59 -3.17
CA LEU A 41 -31.00 7.98 -4.53
C LEU A 41 -30.83 9.49 -4.76
N THR A 42 -31.28 10.33 -3.82
CA THR A 42 -31.16 11.79 -3.93
C THR A 42 -29.71 12.24 -3.95
N GLU A 43 -28.88 11.67 -3.11
CA GLU A 43 -27.44 11.96 -3.08
C GLU A 43 -26.76 11.49 -4.36
N MET A 44 -27.06 10.27 -4.83
CA MET A 44 -26.58 9.73 -6.09
C MET A 44 -26.92 10.63 -7.29
N GLU A 45 -28.17 11.09 -7.42
CA GLU A 45 -28.58 11.99 -8.50
C GLU A 45 -27.81 13.31 -8.48
N THR A 46 -27.62 13.87 -7.28
CA THR A 46 -26.87 15.12 -7.07
C THR A 46 -25.41 14.94 -7.48
N MET A 47 -24.77 13.88 -7.00
CA MET A 47 -23.37 13.58 -7.29
C MET A 47 -23.16 13.22 -8.75
N LEU A 48 -24.05 12.43 -9.35
CA LEU A 48 -24.00 12.10 -10.78
C LEU A 48 -24.04 13.35 -11.67
N ALA A 49 -24.90 14.31 -11.34
CA ALA A 49 -24.95 15.57 -12.08
C ALA A 49 -23.64 16.38 -11.97
N GLN A 50 -22.99 16.37 -10.80
CA GLN A 50 -21.67 16.98 -10.61
C GLN A 50 -20.59 16.25 -11.41
N GLN A 51 -20.56 14.91 -11.37
CA GLN A 51 -19.59 14.10 -12.10
C GLN A 51 -19.74 14.27 -13.62
N LYS A 52 -20.97 14.31 -14.14
CA LYS A 52 -21.22 14.60 -15.56
C LYS A 52 -20.66 15.95 -15.98
N LYS A 53 -20.77 16.96 -15.12
CA LYS A 53 -20.18 18.28 -15.37
C LYS A 53 -18.65 18.27 -15.34
N LEU A 54 -18.05 17.57 -14.36
CA LEU A 54 -16.59 17.38 -14.29
C LEU A 54 -16.05 16.63 -15.50
N ALA A 55 -16.76 15.61 -15.95
CA ALA A 55 -16.37 14.74 -17.05
C ALA A 55 -16.90 15.19 -18.43
N ALA A 56 -17.32 16.45 -18.59
CA ALA A 56 -17.92 16.97 -19.83
C ALA A 56 -17.02 16.72 -21.07
N GLY A 57 -15.69 16.85 -20.93
CA GLY A 57 -14.72 16.62 -21.99
C GLY A 57 -14.62 15.13 -22.43
N ARG A 58 -15.12 14.20 -21.61
CA ARG A 58 -15.16 12.75 -21.91
C ARG A 58 -16.59 12.20 -21.98
N SER A 59 -17.60 13.07 -22.10
CA SER A 59 -19.01 12.69 -22.04
C SER A 59 -19.37 11.54 -22.96
N THR A 60 -18.88 11.53 -24.21
CA THR A 60 -19.13 10.47 -25.18
C THR A 60 -18.52 9.15 -24.75
N GLN A 61 -17.27 9.15 -24.30
CA GLN A 61 -16.56 7.94 -23.89
C GLN A 61 -17.15 7.31 -22.63
N LEU A 62 -17.73 8.13 -21.74
CA LEU A 62 -18.22 7.68 -20.45
C LEU A 62 -19.71 7.38 -20.43
N PHE A 63 -20.55 8.22 -21.08
CA PHE A 63 -21.98 8.17 -20.84
C PHE A 63 -22.79 7.66 -22.03
N ASN A 64 -22.20 7.37 -23.19
CA ASN A 64 -22.93 6.76 -24.32
C ASN A 64 -23.53 5.39 -23.97
N VAL A 65 -22.95 4.66 -23.03
CA VAL A 65 -23.46 3.38 -22.52
C VAL A 65 -24.89 3.46 -21.96
N PHE A 66 -25.34 4.66 -21.54
CA PHE A 66 -26.73 4.85 -21.12
C PHE A 66 -27.73 4.87 -22.27
N ASN A 67 -27.27 4.91 -23.53
CA ASN A 67 -28.10 4.75 -24.72
C ASN A 67 -28.36 3.28 -25.08
N ASP A 68 -27.66 2.35 -24.46
CA ASP A 68 -27.84 0.92 -24.62
C ASP A 68 -29.13 0.44 -23.96
N GLN A 69 -29.61 -0.75 -24.33
CA GLN A 69 -30.73 -1.40 -23.64
C GLN A 69 -30.27 -1.94 -22.29
N LEU A 70 -30.32 -1.10 -21.24
CA LEU A 70 -29.98 -1.47 -19.87
C LEU A 70 -31.24 -1.90 -19.10
N THR A 71 -31.10 -2.91 -18.24
CA THR A 71 -32.09 -3.19 -17.22
C THR A 71 -32.15 -2.05 -16.19
N SER A 72 -33.20 -1.96 -15.39
CA SER A 72 -33.32 -0.97 -14.32
C SER A 72 -32.14 -1.06 -13.33
N ASP A 73 -31.76 -2.28 -12.95
CA ASP A 73 -30.66 -2.53 -11.99
C ASP A 73 -29.31 -2.18 -12.58
N GLU A 74 -29.06 -2.51 -13.85
CA GLU A 74 -27.81 -2.13 -14.55
C GLU A 74 -27.69 -0.61 -14.62
N LYS A 75 -28.79 0.07 -14.97
CA LYS A 75 -28.78 1.54 -15.02
C LYS A 75 -28.50 2.16 -13.65
N GLN A 76 -29.20 1.75 -12.59
CA GLN A 76 -29.01 2.29 -11.25
C GLN A 76 -27.60 1.98 -10.70
N ALA A 77 -27.11 0.76 -10.90
CA ALA A 77 -25.77 0.38 -10.48
C ALA A 77 -24.69 1.22 -11.19
N LEU A 78 -24.87 1.46 -12.49
CA LEU A 78 -23.95 2.28 -13.28
C LEU A 78 -24.01 3.76 -12.86
N GLU A 79 -25.20 4.29 -12.62
CA GLU A 79 -25.41 5.66 -12.10
C GLU A 79 -24.75 5.81 -10.72
N TYR A 80 -24.88 4.81 -9.84
CA TYR A 80 -24.24 4.79 -8.53
C TYR A 80 -22.70 4.80 -8.64
N LEU A 81 -22.12 3.94 -9.47
CA LEU A 81 -20.66 3.95 -9.69
C LEU A 81 -20.18 5.31 -10.20
N TYR A 82 -20.84 5.88 -11.20
CA TYR A 82 -20.47 7.20 -11.74
C TYR A 82 -20.62 8.33 -10.72
N ALA A 83 -21.62 8.27 -9.86
CA ALA A 83 -21.81 9.27 -8.82
C ALA A 83 -20.63 9.33 -7.83
N PHE A 84 -20.07 8.19 -7.49
CA PHE A 84 -19.11 8.08 -6.38
C PHE A 84 -17.71 7.59 -6.76
N MET A 85 -17.41 7.37 -8.06
CA MET A 85 -16.05 6.99 -8.45
C MET A 85 -15.07 8.16 -8.34
N PRO A 86 -13.78 7.90 -8.07
CA PRO A 86 -12.77 8.95 -8.07
C PRO A 86 -12.57 9.57 -9.45
N LEU A 87 -12.04 10.78 -9.49
CA LEU A 87 -11.80 11.52 -10.72
C LEU A 87 -10.82 10.77 -11.66
N SER A 88 -9.85 10.04 -11.11
CA SER A 88 -8.95 9.19 -11.89
C SER A 88 -9.69 8.12 -12.69
N ASP A 89 -10.78 7.57 -12.18
CA ASP A 89 -11.56 6.55 -12.89
C ASP A 89 -12.34 7.18 -14.06
N LEU A 90 -12.90 8.37 -13.88
CA LEU A 90 -13.51 9.14 -14.97
C LEU A 90 -12.49 9.56 -16.04
N ALA A 91 -11.22 9.78 -15.62
CA ALA A 91 -10.14 10.19 -16.50
C ALA A 91 -9.64 9.05 -17.40
N ASP A 92 -9.56 7.82 -16.87
CA ASP A 92 -8.71 6.79 -17.45
C ASP A 92 -9.47 5.58 -18.02
N TYR A 93 -10.76 5.36 -17.62
CA TYR A 93 -11.54 4.21 -18.09
C TYR A 93 -12.73 4.64 -18.95
N SER A 94 -13.31 3.68 -19.68
CA SER A 94 -14.46 3.90 -20.57
C SER A 94 -15.79 3.51 -19.94
N GLY A 95 -16.89 3.97 -20.52
CA GLY A 95 -18.22 3.56 -20.12
C GLY A 95 -18.48 2.07 -20.30
N ASP A 96 -17.97 1.49 -21.40
CA ASP A 96 -18.08 0.05 -21.66
C ASP A 96 -17.39 -0.77 -20.57
N PHE A 97 -16.23 -0.32 -20.10
CA PHE A 97 -15.53 -0.97 -19.00
C PHE A 97 -16.41 -1.00 -17.74
N PHE A 98 -16.97 0.14 -17.31
CA PHE A 98 -17.82 0.17 -16.12
C PHE A 98 -19.11 -0.60 -16.29
N LEU A 99 -19.72 -0.59 -17.48
CA LEU A 99 -20.92 -1.40 -17.75
C LEU A 99 -20.62 -2.90 -17.62
N GLN A 100 -19.48 -3.37 -18.10
CA GLN A 100 -19.06 -4.76 -17.91
C GLN A 100 -18.85 -5.12 -16.44
N GLN A 101 -18.24 -4.22 -15.64
CA GLN A 101 -18.08 -4.42 -14.21
C GLN A 101 -19.43 -4.51 -13.47
N VAL A 102 -20.40 -3.64 -13.84
CA VAL A 102 -21.76 -3.68 -13.32
C VAL A 102 -22.45 -5.01 -13.66
N LYS A 103 -22.41 -5.40 -14.94
CA LYS A 103 -23.03 -6.66 -15.38
C LYS A 103 -22.46 -7.87 -14.66
N ALA A 104 -21.14 -7.89 -14.44
CA ALA A 104 -20.49 -8.97 -13.71
C ALA A 104 -20.90 -9.00 -12.22
N ALA A 105 -21.01 -7.83 -11.55
CA ALA A 105 -21.47 -7.76 -10.17
C ALA A 105 -22.93 -8.21 -10.01
N LEU A 106 -23.82 -7.79 -10.91
CA LEU A 106 -25.23 -8.20 -10.91
C LEU A 106 -25.39 -9.67 -11.28
N LYS A 107 -24.56 -10.20 -12.17
CA LYS A 107 -24.49 -11.64 -12.50
C LYS A 107 -24.15 -12.44 -11.24
N ALA A 108 -23.11 -12.06 -10.51
CA ALA A 108 -22.74 -12.71 -9.26
C ALA A 108 -23.88 -12.62 -8.23
N LYS A 109 -24.53 -11.45 -8.07
CA LYS A 109 -25.68 -11.26 -7.21
C LYS A 109 -26.85 -12.20 -7.56
N SER A 110 -27.07 -12.49 -8.83
CA SER A 110 -28.17 -13.36 -9.30
C SER A 110 -27.85 -14.85 -9.24
N GLU A 111 -26.59 -15.24 -9.45
CA GLU A 111 -26.19 -16.63 -9.65
C GLU A 111 -25.64 -17.29 -8.37
N MET A 112 -25.14 -16.53 -7.38
CA MET A 112 -24.62 -17.07 -6.14
C MET A 112 -25.73 -17.28 -5.12
N ALA A 113 -25.63 -18.37 -4.35
CA ALA A 113 -26.65 -18.75 -3.35
C ALA A 113 -26.90 -17.65 -2.30
N TRP A 114 -25.87 -16.87 -1.96
CA TRP A 114 -25.93 -15.76 -1.00
C TRP A 114 -26.31 -14.41 -1.60
N GLY A 115 -26.31 -14.27 -2.93
CA GLY A 115 -26.41 -12.97 -3.59
C GLY A 115 -27.67 -12.17 -3.24
N GLN A 116 -28.81 -12.83 -2.99
CA GLN A 116 -30.07 -12.18 -2.59
C GLN A 116 -30.14 -11.90 -1.09
N GLN A 117 -29.26 -12.47 -0.28
CA GLN A 117 -29.22 -12.28 1.18
C GLN A 117 -28.39 -11.06 1.58
N ILE A 118 -27.58 -10.53 0.66
CA ILE A 118 -26.71 -9.39 0.92
C ILE A 118 -27.54 -8.11 1.01
N PRO A 119 -27.47 -7.36 2.13
CA PRO A 119 -28.16 -6.08 2.27
C PRO A 119 -27.74 -5.08 1.19
N GLU A 120 -28.65 -4.14 0.87
CA GLU A 120 -28.45 -3.14 -0.16
C GLU A 120 -27.18 -2.31 0.06
N ASP A 121 -27.01 -1.77 1.27
CA ASP A 121 -25.85 -0.96 1.65
C ASP A 121 -24.54 -1.74 1.56
N VAL A 122 -24.53 -3.00 2.02
CA VAL A 122 -23.37 -3.88 1.93
C VAL A 122 -23.02 -4.19 0.47
N PHE A 123 -24.01 -4.42 -0.38
CA PHE A 123 -23.80 -4.65 -1.82
C PHE A 123 -23.23 -3.40 -2.51
N LEU A 124 -23.82 -2.23 -2.26
CA LEU A 124 -23.43 -0.98 -2.90
C LEU A 124 -22.00 -0.54 -2.55
N HIS A 125 -21.54 -0.83 -1.33
CA HIS A 125 -20.21 -0.41 -0.89
C HIS A 125 -19.13 -1.48 -1.06
N PHE A 126 -19.47 -2.78 -0.95
CA PHE A 126 -18.49 -3.83 -0.77
C PHE A 126 -18.58 -5.00 -1.76
N VAL A 127 -19.49 -4.91 -2.75
CA VAL A 127 -19.58 -5.84 -3.90
C VAL A 127 -19.54 -5.09 -5.22
N LEU A 128 -20.40 -4.09 -5.40
CA LEU A 128 -20.58 -3.37 -6.67
C LEU A 128 -19.31 -2.64 -7.12
N PRO A 129 -18.61 -1.84 -6.29
CA PRO A 129 -17.43 -1.10 -6.71
C PRO A 129 -16.28 -2.03 -7.14
N SER A 130 -15.70 -1.77 -8.32
CA SER A 130 -14.47 -2.45 -8.74
C SER A 130 -13.24 -1.88 -8.02
N ARG A 131 -13.25 -0.56 -7.77
CA ARG A 131 -12.18 0.09 -7.01
C ARG A 131 -12.25 -0.26 -5.54
N ILE A 132 -11.09 -0.59 -4.98
CA ILE A 132 -10.92 -0.97 -3.58
C ILE A 132 -10.13 0.11 -2.85
N ASN A 133 -9.01 0.57 -3.42
CA ASN A 133 -8.15 1.62 -2.87
C ASN A 133 -7.60 2.51 -4.01
N ASN A 134 -6.32 2.35 -4.35
CA ASN A 134 -5.60 3.14 -5.36
C ASN A 134 -4.97 2.28 -6.47
N GLU A 135 -5.38 1.03 -6.56
CA GLU A 135 -4.93 0.09 -7.59
C GLU A 135 -5.35 0.53 -8.99
N ASN A 136 -4.64 0.07 -10.00
CA ASN A 136 -5.13 0.17 -11.36
C ASN A 136 -6.26 -0.84 -11.58
N LEU A 137 -7.32 -0.43 -12.29
CA LEU A 137 -8.43 -1.33 -12.61
C LEU A 137 -8.14 -2.10 -13.90
N ASP A 138 -8.67 -3.31 -13.96
CA ASP A 138 -8.62 -4.20 -15.13
C ASP A 138 -9.88 -5.07 -15.23
N GLU A 139 -9.90 -5.96 -16.20
CA GLU A 139 -11.01 -6.87 -16.47
C GLU A 139 -11.03 -8.10 -15.55
N PHE A 140 -10.35 -8.09 -14.43
CA PHE A 140 -10.21 -9.24 -13.52
C PHE A 140 -11.54 -9.91 -13.20
N ARG A 141 -12.56 -9.12 -12.84
CA ARG A 141 -13.89 -9.62 -12.47
C ARG A 141 -14.54 -10.45 -13.59
N THR A 142 -14.42 -10.01 -14.82
CA THR A 142 -14.99 -10.73 -15.98
C THR A 142 -14.15 -11.93 -16.40
N VAL A 143 -12.83 -11.82 -16.30
CA VAL A 143 -11.87 -12.87 -16.70
C VAL A 143 -11.89 -14.05 -15.72
N MET A 144 -11.94 -13.78 -14.41
CA MET A 144 -11.80 -14.83 -13.39
C MET A 144 -13.12 -15.38 -12.86
N TYR A 145 -14.26 -14.81 -13.28
CA TYR A 145 -15.59 -15.22 -12.76
C TYR A 145 -15.85 -16.72 -12.88
N ASP A 146 -15.69 -17.29 -14.05
CA ASP A 146 -16.08 -18.69 -14.30
C ASP A 146 -15.14 -19.69 -13.57
N GLU A 147 -13.84 -19.37 -13.46
CA GLU A 147 -12.86 -20.17 -12.71
C GLU A 147 -13.24 -20.15 -11.20
N LEU A 148 -13.43 -18.96 -10.63
CA LEU A 148 -13.79 -18.80 -9.23
C LEU A 148 -15.15 -19.42 -8.90
N LYS A 149 -16.17 -19.19 -9.72
CA LYS A 149 -17.50 -19.80 -9.56
C LYS A 149 -17.44 -21.32 -9.53
N LYS A 150 -16.67 -21.92 -10.44
CA LYS A 150 -16.46 -23.38 -10.47
C LYS A 150 -15.79 -23.87 -9.18
N ARG A 151 -14.80 -23.12 -8.70
CA ARG A 151 -13.99 -23.45 -7.52
C ARG A 151 -14.83 -23.54 -6.26
N ILE A 152 -15.78 -22.63 -6.08
CA ILE A 152 -16.63 -22.51 -4.88
C ILE A 152 -18.00 -23.20 -5.01
N SER A 153 -18.21 -23.97 -6.06
CA SER A 153 -19.51 -24.62 -6.33
C SER A 153 -19.92 -25.55 -5.19
N GLY A 154 -21.10 -25.30 -4.63
CA GLY A 154 -21.68 -26.12 -3.55
C GLY A 154 -21.19 -25.76 -2.14
N LEU A 155 -20.33 -24.77 -1.99
CA LEU A 155 -19.84 -24.32 -0.69
C LEU A 155 -20.81 -23.32 -0.05
N THR A 156 -20.76 -23.21 1.28
CA THR A 156 -21.36 -22.11 2.03
C THR A 156 -20.61 -20.81 1.74
N MET A 157 -21.19 -19.64 2.08
CA MET A 157 -20.48 -18.36 1.91
C MET A 157 -19.17 -18.32 2.74
N HIS A 158 -19.20 -18.89 3.96
CA HIS A 158 -18.02 -19.02 4.83
C HIS A 158 -16.91 -19.85 4.16
N ASP A 159 -17.24 -21.06 3.73
CA ASP A 159 -16.25 -21.97 3.11
C ASP A 159 -15.78 -21.44 1.75
N ALA A 160 -16.67 -20.75 1.03
CA ALA A 160 -16.32 -20.09 -0.23
C ALA A 160 -15.33 -18.95 -0.02
N ALA A 161 -15.44 -18.17 1.05
CA ALA A 161 -14.48 -17.11 1.38
C ALA A 161 -13.09 -17.68 1.68
N LEU A 162 -13.01 -18.77 2.44
CA LEU A 162 -11.75 -19.48 2.69
C LEU A 162 -11.16 -20.06 1.40
N GLU A 163 -11.98 -20.72 0.58
CA GLU A 163 -11.53 -21.34 -0.67
C GLU A 163 -11.07 -20.31 -1.70
N VAL A 164 -11.70 -19.12 -1.77
CA VAL A 164 -11.23 -18.01 -2.59
C VAL A 164 -9.85 -17.52 -2.11
N ASN A 165 -9.60 -17.48 -0.81
CA ASN A 165 -8.29 -17.10 -0.28
C ASN A 165 -7.22 -18.15 -0.58
N HIS A 166 -7.55 -19.45 -0.51
CA HIS A 166 -6.69 -20.54 -0.99
C HIS A 166 -6.37 -20.40 -2.48
N TRP A 167 -7.38 -20.07 -3.32
CA TRP A 167 -7.16 -19.77 -4.73
C TRP A 167 -6.24 -18.56 -4.92
N CYS A 168 -6.36 -17.51 -4.08
CA CYS A 168 -5.47 -16.36 -4.12
C CYS A 168 -4.04 -16.76 -3.80
N HIS A 169 -3.81 -17.63 -2.82
CA HIS A 169 -2.48 -18.14 -2.45
C HIS A 169 -1.84 -18.97 -3.58
N GLU A 170 -2.64 -19.72 -4.35
CA GLU A 170 -2.13 -20.40 -5.56
C GLU A 170 -1.52 -19.42 -6.58
N LYS A 171 -2.02 -18.20 -6.65
CA LYS A 171 -1.63 -17.21 -7.67
C LYS A 171 -0.56 -16.25 -7.18
N VAL A 172 -0.64 -15.77 -5.93
CA VAL A 172 0.15 -14.65 -5.41
C VAL A 172 0.71 -14.97 -4.04
N THR A 173 1.95 -14.56 -3.77
CA THR A 173 2.60 -14.60 -2.46
C THR A 173 3.19 -13.24 -2.12
N TYR A 174 3.45 -13.00 -0.83
CA TYR A 174 4.03 -11.76 -0.38
C TYR A 174 5.46 -11.53 -0.90
N ARG A 175 5.68 -10.35 -1.47
CA ARG A 175 7.00 -9.80 -1.76
C ARG A 175 6.92 -8.28 -1.84
N GLY A 176 7.87 -7.57 -1.21
CA GLY A 176 7.98 -6.12 -1.31
C GLY A 176 8.11 -5.63 -2.75
N THR A 177 7.37 -4.57 -3.10
CA THR A 177 7.36 -3.91 -4.41
C THR A 177 7.36 -2.39 -4.23
N ASP A 178 7.41 -1.61 -5.33
CA ASP A 178 7.30 -0.15 -5.26
C ASP A 178 5.90 0.31 -4.81
N GLU A 179 5.74 1.62 -4.57
CA GLU A 179 4.51 2.20 -4.00
C GLU A 179 3.27 2.11 -4.90
N ARG A 180 3.44 1.99 -6.22
CA ARG A 180 2.30 1.87 -7.14
C ARG A 180 1.58 0.54 -6.91
N THR A 181 0.28 0.56 -6.69
CA THR A 181 -0.52 -0.66 -6.53
C THR A 181 -0.89 -1.21 -7.90
N SER A 182 -0.42 -2.42 -8.19
CA SER A 182 -0.73 -3.14 -9.44
C SER A 182 -2.20 -3.51 -9.52
N SER A 183 -2.70 -3.71 -10.75
CA SER A 183 -4.03 -4.28 -10.96
C SER A 183 -4.07 -5.76 -10.55
N PRO A 184 -5.27 -6.31 -10.27
CA PRO A 184 -5.41 -7.72 -9.89
C PRO A 184 -4.85 -8.72 -10.92
N LEU A 185 -5.06 -8.51 -12.22
CA LEU A 185 -4.49 -9.37 -13.27
C LEU A 185 -2.97 -9.25 -13.36
N ALA A 186 -2.42 -8.06 -13.12
CA ALA A 186 -0.97 -7.88 -13.06
C ALA A 186 -0.35 -8.63 -11.88
N SER A 187 -1.02 -8.66 -10.72
CA SER A 187 -0.60 -9.46 -9.56
C SER A 187 -0.57 -10.95 -9.89
N VAL A 188 -1.58 -11.47 -10.60
CA VAL A 188 -1.57 -12.87 -11.10
C VAL A 188 -0.40 -13.12 -12.05
N LYS A 189 -0.13 -12.24 -13.00
CA LYS A 189 1.00 -12.36 -13.94
C LYS A 189 2.35 -12.39 -13.21
N THR A 190 2.51 -11.55 -12.18
CA THR A 190 3.76 -11.46 -11.41
C THR A 190 3.96 -12.59 -10.41
N SER A 191 2.87 -13.18 -9.92
CA SER A 191 2.81 -14.19 -8.84
C SER A 191 3.26 -13.68 -7.46
N PHE A 192 3.39 -12.38 -7.26
CA PHE A 192 3.69 -11.78 -5.97
C PHE A 192 3.19 -10.34 -5.90
N GLY A 193 3.05 -9.85 -4.68
CA GLY A 193 2.71 -8.46 -4.37
C GLY A 193 3.06 -8.12 -2.92
N ARG A 194 3.06 -6.84 -2.57
CA ARG A 194 3.07 -6.41 -1.16
C ARG A 194 1.67 -6.50 -0.56
N CYS A 195 1.52 -6.37 0.75
CA CYS A 195 0.22 -6.50 1.45
C CYS A 195 -0.91 -5.66 0.83
N GLY A 196 -0.61 -4.44 0.34
CA GLY A 196 -1.59 -3.60 -0.36
C GLY A 196 -2.07 -4.18 -1.69
N GLU A 197 -1.23 -4.92 -2.41
CA GLU A 197 -1.57 -5.60 -3.67
C GLU A 197 -2.28 -6.92 -3.39
N GLU A 198 -1.81 -7.71 -2.43
CA GLU A 198 -2.46 -8.96 -2.03
C GLU A 198 -3.88 -8.72 -1.52
N SER A 199 -4.09 -7.68 -0.71
CA SER A 199 -5.42 -7.36 -0.19
C SER A 199 -6.37 -6.82 -1.26
N THR A 200 -5.92 -5.97 -2.19
CA THR A 200 -6.76 -5.54 -3.33
C THR A 200 -7.09 -6.71 -4.25
N PHE A 201 -6.15 -7.61 -4.50
CA PHE A 201 -6.36 -8.82 -5.28
C PHE A 201 -7.38 -9.76 -4.63
N THR A 202 -7.22 -10.04 -3.33
CA THR A 202 -8.13 -10.93 -2.59
C THR A 202 -9.54 -10.34 -2.51
N VAL A 203 -9.68 -9.04 -2.24
CA VAL A 203 -10.99 -8.36 -2.27
C VAL A 203 -11.62 -8.42 -3.67
N SER A 204 -10.83 -8.24 -4.74
CA SER A 204 -11.33 -8.38 -6.11
C SER A 204 -11.85 -9.79 -6.39
N ALA A 205 -11.14 -10.82 -5.93
CA ALA A 205 -11.55 -12.22 -6.10
C ALA A 205 -12.87 -12.52 -5.36
N LEU A 206 -12.99 -12.08 -4.11
CA LEU A 206 -14.20 -12.25 -3.30
C LEU A 206 -15.40 -11.51 -3.91
N ARG A 207 -15.22 -10.23 -4.28
CA ARG A 207 -16.28 -9.45 -4.93
C ARG A 207 -16.69 -10.01 -6.30
N THR A 208 -15.78 -10.69 -6.99
CA THR A 208 -16.06 -11.35 -8.28
C THR A 208 -17.14 -12.42 -8.14
N VAL A 209 -17.18 -13.14 -7.04
CA VAL A 209 -18.22 -14.13 -6.73
C VAL A 209 -19.29 -13.60 -5.77
N GLY A 210 -19.42 -12.28 -5.68
CA GLY A 210 -20.48 -11.62 -4.93
C GLY A 210 -20.35 -11.74 -3.40
N ILE A 211 -19.19 -12.12 -2.85
CA ILE A 211 -18.93 -12.07 -1.41
C ILE A 211 -18.50 -10.63 -1.07
N PRO A 212 -19.23 -9.93 -0.18
CA PRO A 212 -18.83 -8.59 0.20
C PRO A 212 -17.48 -8.62 0.94
N ALA A 213 -16.56 -7.83 0.47
CA ALA A 213 -15.22 -7.76 1.00
C ALA A 213 -14.66 -6.35 0.97
N ARG A 214 -13.77 -6.04 1.91
CA ARG A 214 -13.10 -4.74 2.00
C ARG A 214 -11.64 -4.89 2.40
N GLN A 215 -10.79 -4.03 1.87
CA GLN A 215 -9.43 -3.89 2.34
C GLN A 215 -9.45 -3.18 3.69
N VAL A 216 -8.77 -3.74 4.65
CA VAL A 216 -8.58 -3.16 5.98
C VAL A 216 -7.13 -2.75 6.14
N TYR A 217 -6.91 -1.60 6.76
CA TYR A 217 -5.60 -0.98 6.79
C TYR A 217 -5.29 -0.36 8.16
N THR A 218 -4.09 -0.63 8.67
CA THR A 218 -3.49 0.17 9.75
C THR A 218 -2.40 1.05 9.13
N PRO A 219 -2.52 2.39 9.23
CA PRO A 219 -1.58 3.29 8.56
C PRO A 219 -0.17 3.20 9.14
N ARG A 220 -0.05 2.95 10.45
CA ARG A 220 1.20 2.70 11.18
C ARG A 220 0.92 1.96 12.47
N TRP A 221 1.80 1.00 12.80
CA TRP A 221 1.78 0.36 14.11
C TRP A 221 2.40 1.26 15.18
N ALA A 222 1.83 1.28 16.37
CA ALA A 222 2.45 1.96 17.51
C ALA A 222 3.65 1.20 18.10
N HIS A 223 3.62 -0.11 18.01
CA HIS A 223 4.61 -1.02 18.62
C HIS A 223 5.72 -1.50 17.66
N SER A 224 5.63 -1.20 16.38
CA SER A 224 6.59 -1.59 15.33
C SER A 224 6.63 -0.53 14.22
N ASP A 225 7.76 -0.34 13.57
CA ASP A 225 7.92 0.64 12.50
C ASP A 225 7.47 0.05 11.17
N ASP A 226 6.16 -0.01 10.95
CA ASP A 226 5.53 -0.44 9.70
C ASP A 226 4.03 -0.12 9.67
N ASN A 227 3.39 -0.56 8.58
CA ASN A 227 1.95 -0.57 8.34
C ASN A 227 1.53 -1.95 7.84
N HIS A 228 0.24 -2.22 7.79
CA HIS A 228 -0.26 -3.46 7.19
C HIS A 228 -1.64 -3.29 6.58
N ALA A 229 -1.94 -4.12 5.58
CA ALA A 229 -3.24 -4.22 4.94
C ALA A 229 -3.67 -5.69 4.84
N TRP A 230 -4.93 -5.96 5.19
CA TRP A 230 -5.55 -7.28 5.13
C TRP A 230 -6.98 -7.18 4.62
N VAL A 231 -7.79 -8.20 4.78
CA VAL A 231 -9.15 -8.27 4.23
C VAL A 231 -10.17 -8.55 5.33
N GLU A 232 -11.33 -7.91 5.27
CA GLU A 232 -12.55 -8.36 5.93
C GLU A 232 -13.59 -8.83 4.91
N VAL A 233 -14.32 -9.87 5.27
CA VAL A 233 -15.46 -10.44 4.53
C VAL A 233 -16.72 -10.36 5.37
N TRP A 234 -17.84 -10.00 4.72
CA TRP A 234 -19.15 -10.03 5.37
C TRP A 234 -19.84 -11.37 5.10
N ILE A 235 -20.20 -12.07 6.16
CA ILE A 235 -20.85 -13.38 6.09
C ILE A 235 -22.01 -13.39 7.09
N ASP A 236 -23.21 -13.64 6.60
CA ASP A 236 -24.42 -13.84 7.39
C ASP A 236 -24.67 -12.77 8.47
N GLY A 237 -24.41 -11.51 8.15
CA GLY A 237 -24.68 -10.37 9.03
C GLY A 237 -23.50 -9.87 9.84
N SER A 238 -22.30 -10.45 9.69
CA SER A 238 -21.11 -10.08 10.47
C SER A 238 -19.86 -9.95 9.58
N TRP A 239 -18.93 -9.10 10.01
CA TRP A 239 -17.61 -8.97 9.40
C TRP A 239 -16.59 -9.88 10.09
N TYR A 240 -15.78 -10.56 9.29
CA TYR A 240 -14.69 -11.45 9.72
C TYR A 240 -13.43 -11.09 8.98
N PHE A 241 -12.27 -11.15 9.63
CA PHE A 241 -11.01 -10.89 8.95
C PHE A 241 -10.31 -12.15 8.46
N LEU A 242 -9.45 -11.99 7.46
CA LEU A 242 -8.53 -13.01 6.94
C LEU A 242 -7.26 -12.37 6.39
N GLY A 243 -6.16 -13.11 6.38
CA GLY A 243 -4.91 -12.71 5.71
C GLY A 243 -5.08 -12.79 4.19
N ALA A 244 -4.68 -11.75 3.49
CA ALA A 244 -4.78 -11.72 2.03
C ALA A 244 -3.74 -12.65 1.39
N CYS A 245 -4.14 -13.58 0.57
CA CYS A 245 -3.27 -14.62 0.00
C CYS A 245 -2.54 -15.47 1.07
N GLU A 246 -3.00 -15.41 2.31
CA GLU A 246 -2.44 -16.15 3.44
C GLU A 246 -3.56 -16.94 4.15
N PRO A 247 -4.11 -17.99 3.52
CA PRO A 247 -5.24 -18.70 4.07
C PRO A 247 -4.89 -19.43 5.36
N GLU A 248 -5.76 -19.26 6.34
CA GLU A 248 -5.75 -19.96 7.61
C GLU A 248 -6.92 -20.96 7.67
N PRO A 249 -6.94 -21.91 8.61
CA PRO A 249 -8.01 -22.92 8.69
C PRO A 249 -9.41 -22.37 8.89
N ASP A 250 -9.53 -21.16 9.45
CA ASP A 250 -10.80 -20.49 9.71
C ASP A 250 -10.64 -18.97 9.62
N LEU A 251 -11.74 -18.25 9.62
CA LEU A 251 -11.76 -16.79 9.67
C LEU A 251 -11.34 -16.28 11.06
N ASN A 252 -11.02 -14.97 11.13
CA ASN A 252 -10.48 -14.32 12.31
C ASN A 252 -9.13 -14.89 12.77
N MET A 253 -8.38 -15.43 11.83
CA MET A 253 -7.03 -15.93 12.00
C MET A 253 -6.07 -15.20 11.04
N GLY A 254 -4.83 -15.04 11.47
CA GLY A 254 -3.75 -14.43 10.71
C GLY A 254 -2.61 -14.01 11.63
N TRP A 255 -1.37 -13.97 11.12
CA TRP A 255 -0.19 -13.58 11.88
C TRP A 255 -0.31 -12.16 12.45
N PHE A 256 -1.02 -11.27 11.75
CA PHE A 256 -1.24 -9.86 12.14
C PHE A 256 -2.30 -9.70 13.24
N ALA A 257 -2.99 -10.76 13.63
CA ALA A 257 -4.03 -10.67 14.66
C ALA A 257 -3.50 -10.14 16.00
N GLU A 258 -2.28 -10.52 16.39
CA GLU A 258 -1.64 -9.99 17.61
C GLU A 258 -1.27 -8.50 17.45
N PRO A 259 -0.54 -8.06 16.40
CA PRO A 259 -0.33 -6.65 16.12
C PRO A 259 -1.61 -5.82 16.07
N ALA A 260 -2.67 -6.32 15.44
CA ALA A 260 -3.95 -5.62 15.32
C ALA A 260 -4.62 -5.38 16.69
N ARG A 261 -4.45 -6.30 17.66
CA ARG A 261 -4.95 -6.13 19.04
C ARG A 261 -4.23 -5.02 19.81
N ARG A 262 -3.15 -4.46 19.27
CA ARG A 262 -2.35 -3.34 19.82
C ARG A 262 -2.34 -2.13 18.86
N ALA A 263 -3.28 -2.06 17.93
CA ALA A 263 -3.35 -0.95 16.98
C ALA A 263 -3.88 0.33 17.64
N MET A 264 -3.46 1.48 17.09
CA MET A 264 -4.04 2.79 17.43
C MET A 264 -5.20 3.14 16.51
N LEU A 265 -5.15 2.68 15.26
CA LEU A 265 -6.20 2.87 14.26
C LEU A 265 -6.22 1.69 13.29
N VAL A 266 -7.42 1.21 12.99
CA VAL A 266 -7.72 0.28 11.91
C VAL A 266 -8.90 0.86 11.13
N HIS A 267 -8.77 1.00 9.82
CA HIS A 267 -9.77 1.66 9.00
C HIS A 267 -9.97 1.00 7.64
N THR A 268 -11.05 1.36 6.98
CA THR A 268 -11.37 0.97 5.61
C THR A 268 -12.05 2.12 4.88
N ARG A 269 -12.05 2.07 3.57
CA ARG A 269 -12.75 3.04 2.71
C ARG A 269 -14.00 2.40 2.11
N ALA A 270 -15.14 3.08 2.26
CA ALA A 270 -16.40 2.74 1.62
C ALA A 270 -16.71 3.80 0.55
N PHE A 271 -16.60 3.44 -0.73
CA PHE A 271 -17.02 4.31 -1.82
C PHE A 271 -18.55 4.37 -1.88
N GLY A 272 -19.10 5.57 -1.99
CA GLY A 272 -20.54 5.81 -2.06
C GLY A 272 -21.09 6.65 -0.91
N ALA A 273 -22.40 6.82 -0.90
CA ALA A 273 -23.18 7.48 0.15
C ALA A 273 -23.34 6.56 1.36
N TYR A 274 -22.26 6.38 2.14
CA TYR A 274 -22.28 5.46 3.27
C TYR A 274 -23.26 5.89 4.35
N SER A 275 -24.25 5.02 4.64
CA SER A 275 -25.27 5.21 5.66
C SER A 275 -25.30 4.11 6.75
N GLY A 276 -24.27 3.25 6.79
CA GLY A 276 -24.12 2.21 7.80
C GLY A 276 -23.82 2.75 9.20
N SER A 277 -23.78 1.86 10.18
CA SER A 277 -23.64 2.18 11.60
C SER A 277 -22.21 2.30 12.10
N GLU A 278 -21.21 1.93 11.29
CA GLU A 278 -19.81 1.97 11.71
C GLU A 278 -19.32 3.42 11.88
N PRO A 279 -18.47 3.69 12.88
CA PRO A 279 -17.95 5.04 13.10
C PRO A 279 -17.19 5.56 11.88
N VAL A 280 -17.42 6.81 11.51
CA VAL A 280 -16.76 7.48 10.38
C VAL A 280 -15.66 8.38 10.93
N ILE A 281 -14.42 8.23 10.41
CA ILE A 281 -13.29 9.12 10.68
C ILE A 281 -13.45 10.41 9.89
N GLU A 282 -13.67 10.26 8.59
CA GLU A 282 -13.83 11.34 7.64
C GLU A 282 -14.88 10.98 6.59
N ARG A 283 -15.70 11.96 6.24
CA ARG A 283 -16.71 11.82 5.18
C ARG A 283 -16.38 12.80 4.06
N GLU A 284 -16.14 12.24 2.91
CA GLU A 284 -15.91 12.97 1.68
C GLU A 284 -17.08 12.79 0.73
N ALA A 285 -17.13 13.60 -0.31
CA ALA A 285 -18.24 13.58 -1.28
C ALA A 285 -18.41 12.21 -1.99
N ARG A 286 -17.36 11.40 -2.09
CA ARG A 286 -17.36 10.15 -2.86
C ARG A 286 -17.11 8.91 -2.03
N PHE A 287 -16.69 9.05 -0.78
CA PHE A 287 -16.41 7.93 0.11
C PHE A 287 -16.52 8.34 1.57
N ALA A 288 -16.62 7.36 2.44
CA ALA A 288 -16.42 7.50 3.86
C ALA A 288 -15.21 6.64 4.30
N GLU A 289 -14.40 7.18 5.19
CA GLU A 289 -13.35 6.43 5.86
C GLU A 289 -13.88 5.92 7.20
N LEU A 290 -14.01 4.60 7.32
CA LEU A 290 -14.64 3.93 8.46
C LEU A 290 -13.60 3.51 9.48
N ASN A 291 -13.89 3.73 10.74
CA ASN A 291 -13.05 3.33 11.85
C ASN A 291 -13.45 1.95 12.36
N LEU A 292 -12.58 0.99 12.22
CA LEU A 292 -12.80 -0.41 12.57
C LEU A 292 -12.04 -0.83 13.83
N ILE A 293 -11.38 0.10 14.53
CA ILE A 293 -10.46 -0.20 15.63
C ILE A 293 -11.11 -1.06 16.73
N GLU A 294 -12.39 -0.86 17.03
CA GLU A 294 -13.12 -1.60 18.09
C GLU A 294 -13.28 -3.10 17.78
N ASN A 295 -13.24 -3.49 16.48
CA ASN A 295 -13.23 -4.90 16.07
C ASN A 295 -11.94 -5.60 16.50
N TYR A 296 -10.83 -4.87 16.58
CA TYR A 296 -9.49 -5.42 16.78
C TYR A 296 -8.90 -5.14 18.17
N ALA A 297 -8.84 -3.88 18.57
CA ALA A 297 -8.18 -3.46 19.80
C ALA A 297 -9.15 -2.89 20.82
N THR A 298 -8.70 -2.79 22.06
CA THR A 298 -9.42 -2.00 23.05
C THR A 298 -9.25 -0.52 22.69
N ALA A 299 -10.37 0.18 22.54
CA ALA A 299 -10.39 1.56 22.09
C ALA A 299 -11.33 2.42 22.91
N LYS A 300 -11.13 3.73 22.89
CA LYS A 300 -12.08 4.70 23.43
C LYS A 300 -12.07 6.00 22.62
N ARG A 301 -13.14 6.77 22.76
CA ARG A 301 -13.23 8.10 22.18
C ARG A 301 -12.44 9.09 23.01
N ILE A 302 -11.60 9.87 22.34
CA ILE A 302 -10.90 11.02 22.92
C ILE A 302 -11.38 12.31 22.28
N PHE A 303 -11.33 13.40 23.08
CA PHE A 303 -11.74 14.72 22.66
C PHE A 303 -10.56 15.67 22.67
N VAL A 304 -10.45 16.49 21.65
CA VAL A 304 -9.41 17.51 21.49
C VAL A 304 -10.06 18.88 21.50
N LYS A 305 -9.61 19.75 22.38
CA LYS A 305 -9.99 21.15 22.43
C LYS A 305 -8.86 22.00 21.86
N VAL A 306 -9.12 22.78 20.81
CA VAL A 306 -8.14 23.69 20.20
C VAL A 306 -8.48 25.14 20.58
N LEU A 307 -7.54 25.82 21.21
CA LEU A 307 -7.68 27.18 21.68
C LEU A 307 -6.60 28.09 21.09
N SER A 308 -6.92 29.37 20.95
CA SER A 308 -5.90 30.41 20.73
C SER A 308 -5.14 30.71 22.04
N THR A 309 -4.08 31.51 21.94
CA THR A 309 -3.36 32.06 23.11
C THR A 309 -4.21 32.91 24.05
N GLU A 310 -5.37 33.39 23.60
CA GLU A 310 -6.37 34.10 24.38
C GLU A 310 -7.43 33.20 25.03
N ASN A 311 -7.21 31.87 24.98
CA ASN A 311 -8.16 30.84 25.44
C ASN A 311 -9.51 30.84 24.68
N LYS A 312 -9.55 31.34 23.44
CA LYS A 312 -10.76 31.31 22.61
C LYS A 312 -10.79 30.02 21.76
N PRO A 313 -11.94 29.32 21.68
CA PRO A 313 -12.10 28.16 20.81
C PRO A 313 -11.80 28.52 19.34
N LEU A 314 -11.15 27.63 18.62
CA LEU A 314 -10.81 27.78 17.21
C LEU A 314 -11.59 26.77 16.37
N ALA A 315 -12.62 27.24 15.67
CA ALA A 315 -13.35 26.45 14.68
C ALA A 315 -12.52 26.24 13.41
N ASN A 316 -12.75 25.13 12.71
CA ASN A 316 -12.05 24.77 11.47
C ASN A 316 -10.50 24.83 11.61
N ALA A 317 -9.97 24.48 12.76
CA ALA A 317 -8.56 24.19 12.95
C ALA A 317 -8.27 22.74 12.54
N ASN A 318 -7.19 22.52 11.80
CA ASN A 318 -6.77 21.17 11.48
C ASN A 318 -6.22 20.49 12.73
N VAL A 319 -6.55 19.22 12.90
CA VAL A 319 -6.08 18.37 13.99
C VAL A 319 -5.53 17.08 13.38
N GLU A 320 -4.25 16.80 13.64
CA GLU A 320 -3.59 15.55 13.28
C GLU A 320 -3.35 14.71 14.53
N PHE A 321 -3.73 13.42 14.47
CA PHE A 321 -3.45 12.43 15.50
C PHE A 321 -2.19 11.68 15.08
N GLN A 322 -1.07 11.98 15.75
CA GLN A 322 0.24 11.50 15.32
C GLN A 322 0.81 10.47 16.30
N LEU A 323 1.43 9.43 15.77
CA LEU A 323 2.23 8.47 16.55
C LEU A 323 3.67 8.44 16.03
N TYR A 324 4.59 7.91 16.85
CA TYR A 324 5.96 7.68 16.42
C TYR A 324 6.05 6.42 15.57
N ASN A 325 6.61 6.58 14.35
CA ASN A 325 6.90 5.47 13.46
C ASN A 325 7.96 5.91 12.44
N TYR A 326 8.94 5.08 12.11
CA TYR A 326 10.07 5.44 11.24
C TYR A 326 10.81 6.73 11.65
N ALA A 327 11.03 6.89 12.94
CA ALA A 327 11.64 8.09 13.52
C ALA A 327 10.94 9.41 13.16
N GLU A 328 9.66 9.38 12.85
CA GLU A 328 8.83 10.57 12.60
C GLU A 328 7.54 10.56 13.42
N LEU A 329 6.91 11.72 13.53
CA LEU A 329 5.56 11.87 14.07
C LEU A 329 4.57 11.74 12.89
N TYR A 330 4.10 10.52 12.65
CA TYR A 330 3.22 10.20 11.52
C TYR A 330 1.74 10.41 11.87
N PRO A 331 0.98 11.20 11.09
CA PRO A 331 -0.44 11.38 11.30
C PRO A 331 -1.24 10.16 10.83
N ILE A 332 -1.78 9.39 11.78
CA ILE A 332 -2.65 8.23 11.49
C ILE A 332 -4.08 8.65 11.12
N ALA A 333 -4.53 9.81 11.59
CA ALA A 333 -5.81 10.40 11.22
C ALA A 333 -5.73 11.92 11.25
N LYS A 334 -6.61 12.56 10.47
CA LYS A 334 -6.78 14.01 10.40
C LYS A 334 -8.25 14.36 10.48
N THR A 335 -8.55 15.50 11.07
CA THR A 335 -9.88 16.06 11.13
C THR A 335 -9.81 17.57 11.31
N THR A 336 -10.97 18.23 11.38
CA THR A 336 -11.07 19.65 11.72
C THR A 336 -11.96 19.85 12.95
N THR A 337 -11.71 20.91 13.68
CA THR A 337 -12.55 21.27 14.83
C THR A 337 -13.89 21.84 14.39
N ASP A 338 -14.92 21.57 15.19
CA ASP A 338 -16.25 22.15 15.08
C ASP A 338 -16.27 23.66 15.49
N GLU A 339 -17.45 24.24 15.52
CA GLU A 339 -17.66 25.65 15.92
C GLU A 339 -17.20 25.93 17.35
N ASN A 340 -17.20 24.93 18.21
CA ASN A 340 -16.73 25.02 19.59
C ASN A 340 -15.22 24.78 19.73
N GLY A 341 -14.50 24.62 18.65
CA GLY A 341 -13.08 24.27 18.65
C GLY A 341 -12.79 22.85 19.16
N THR A 342 -13.71 21.91 18.95
CA THR A 342 -13.61 20.53 19.42
C THR A 342 -13.50 19.56 18.27
N ALA A 343 -12.62 18.56 18.38
CA ALA A 343 -12.52 17.41 17.49
C ALA A 343 -12.50 16.13 18.32
N SER A 344 -12.79 14.97 17.73
CA SER A 344 -12.72 13.69 18.43
C SER A 344 -12.38 12.54 17.50
N ILE A 345 -11.81 11.47 18.05
CA ILE A 345 -11.57 10.20 17.37
C ILE A 345 -11.76 9.03 18.35
N ILE A 346 -12.13 7.86 17.83
CA ILE A 346 -12.01 6.59 18.57
C ILE A 346 -10.65 5.98 18.22
N THR A 347 -9.83 5.66 19.20
CA THR A 347 -8.46 5.18 18.99
C THR A 347 -8.05 4.17 20.06
N GLY A 348 -7.00 3.39 19.80
CA GLY A 348 -6.40 2.46 20.74
C GLY A 348 -5.80 3.15 21.97
N LEU A 349 -5.55 2.40 23.04
CA LEU A 349 -5.18 2.93 24.36
C LEU A 349 -3.66 3.23 24.50
N GLY A 350 -2.99 3.66 23.45
CA GLY A 350 -1.57 4.06 23.49
C GLY A 350 -1.37 5.57 23.57
N ASP A 351 -0.14 6.01 23.33
CA ASP A 351 0.25 7.40 23.32
C ASP A 351 0.16 8.04 21.95
N LEU A 352 -0.33 9.29 21.88
CA LEU A 352 -0.40 10.11 20.67
C LEU A 352 0.15 11.51 20.93
N ILE A 353 0.68 12.13 19.90
CA ILE A 353 0.84 13.58 19.81
C ILE A 353 -0.39 14.11 19.04
N ILE A 354 -1.08 15.05 19.66
CA ILE A 354 -2.17 15.79 19.02
C ILE A 354 -1.58 17.09 18.50
N TRP A 355 -1.47 17.18 17.17
CA TRP A 355 -0.96 18.36 16.50
C TRP A 355 -2.12 19.17 15.95
N ALA A 356 -2.23 20.44 16.29
CA ALA A 356 -3.28 21.32 15.80
C ALA A 356 -2.69 22.55 15.11
N TYR A 357 -3.32 22.99 14.01
CA TYR A 357 -2.87 24.19 13.31
C TYR A 357 -4.02 24.86 12.55
N LYS A 358 -3.88 26.18 12.42
CA LYS A 358 -4.76 27.01 11.58
C LYS A 358 -3.95 28.14 10.97
N SER A 359 -3.86 28.17 9.62
CA SER A 359 -2.93 29.05 8.89
C SER A 359 -1.48 28.80 9.33
N GLU A 360 -0.76 29.83 9.79
CA GLU A 360 0.62 29.73 10.27
C GLU A 360 0.72 29.47 11.79
N LYS A 361 -0.40 29.40 12.52
CA LYS A 361 -0.44 29.11 13.95
C LYS A 361 -0.52 27.62 14.19
N TRP A 362 0.23 27.12 15.14
CA TRP A 362 0.33 25.70 15.45
C TRP A 362 0.57 25.44 16.92
N GLY A 363 0.33 24.22 17.34
CA GLY A 363 0.64 23.74 18.68
C GLY A 363 0.44 22.24 18.77
N TYR A 364 0.92 21.64 19.84
CA TYR A 364 0.76 20.21 20.08
C TYR A 364 0.63 19.90 21.56
N SER A 365 0.11 18.72 21.85
CA SER A 365 0.08 18.14 23.19
C SER A 365 0.17 16.62 23.11
N LYS A 366 0.86 15.99 24.06
CA LYS A 366 0.86 14.54 24.20
C LYS A 366 -0.36 14.08 25.00
N ILE A 367 -0.98 12.96 24.59
CA ILE A 367 -2.04 12.27 25.33
C ILE A 367 -1.68 10.79 25.50
N SER A 368 -1.89 10.26 26.71
CA SER A 368 -1.91 8.83 27.00
C SER A 368 -3.37 8.38 27.05
N VAL A 369 -3.84 7.74 25.99
CA VAL A 369 -5.27 7.45 25.80
C VAL A 369 -5.83 6.50 26.86
N ASP A 370 -5.03 5.60 27.43
CA ASP A 370 -5.45 4.73 28.53
C ASP A 370 -5.83 5.54 29.80
N LYS A 371 -5.15 6.67 30.04
CA LYS A 371 -5.28 7.49 31.24
C LYS A 371 -6.18 8.70 31.08
N MET A 372 -6.28 9.23 29.87
CA MET A 372 -7.00 10.47 29.58
C MET A 372 -7.95 10.30 28.41
N ASP A 373 -9.09 10.98 28.43
CA ASP A 373 -10.10 11.02 27.37
C ASP A 373 -10.21 12.40 26.70
N SER A 374 -9.44 13.38 27.15
CA SER A 374 -9.45 14.72 26.58
C SER A 374 -8.09 15.40 26.71
N VAL A 375 -7.80 16.29 25.76
CA VAL A 375 -6.59 17.10 25.72
C VAL A 375 -6.88 18.48 25.12
N THR A 376 -6.19 19.51 25.64
CA THR A 376 -6.25 20.86 25.07
C THR A 376 -4.95 21.18 24.35
N VAL A 377 -5.08 21.73 23.14
CA VAL A 377 -3.97 22.26 22.35
C VAL A 377 -4.13 23.76 22.19
N ILE A 378 -3.11 24.53 22.60
CA ILE A 378 -3.06 25.97 22.39
C ILE A 378 -2.20 26.24 21.16
N VAL A 379 -2.76 26.93 20.17
CA VAL A 379 -2.02 27.27 18.95
C VAL A 379 -1.49 28.68 18.98
N SER A 380 -0.23 28.86 18.57
CA SER A 380 0.47 30.15 18.53
C SER A 380 1.31 30.26 17.27
N ASP A 381 1.81 31.43 16.97
CA ASP A 381 2.79 31.73 15.92
C ASP A 381 4.23 31.70 16.42
N ILE A 382 4.42 31.27 17.68
CA ILE A 382 5.75 31.20 18.30
C ILE A 382 6.49 29.98 17.76
N HIS A 383 7.70 30.23 17.29
CA HIS A 383 8.64 29.20 16.89
C HIS A 383 9.92 29.36 17.72
N PRO A 384 10.30 28.37 18.53
CA PRO A 384 11.56 28.44 19.26
C PRO A 384 12.75 28.45 18.28
N GLU A 385 13.78 29.21 18.58
CA GLU A 385 15.04 29.17 17.81
C GLU A 385 15.77 27.85 18.06
N TYR A 386 15.74 27.37 19.29
CA TYR A 386 16.19 26.03 19.70
C TYR A 386 15.42 25.59 20.94
N PHE A 387 14.74 24.43 20.84
CA PHE A 387 14.04 23.82 21.95
C PHE A 387 13.99 22.31 21.77
N SER A 388 14.34 21.57 22.82
CA SER A 388 14.30 20.10 22.80
C SER A 388 13.39 19.57 23.89
N GLU A 389 12.53 18.60 23.54
CA GLU A 389 11.60 17.94 24.45
C GLU A 389 11.70 16.43 24.28
N LYS A 390 11.59 15.71 25.42
CA LYS A 390 11.60 14.25 25.42
C LYS A 390 10.18 13.72 25.38
N PHE A 391 9.94 12.81 24.43
CA PHE A 391 8.69 12.07 24.32
C PHE A 391 8.97 10.57 24.46
N ASP A 392 8.33 9.93 25.42
CA ASP A 392 8.29 8.48 25.52
C ASP A 392 6.93 8.02 25.03
N PHE A 393 6.89 7.05 24.13
CA PHE A 393 5.65 6.54 23.58
C PHE A 393 5.41 5.12 24.09
N LEU A 394 4.23 4.89 24.63
CA LEU A 394 3.75 3.58 25.03
C LEU A 394 2.72 3.10 24.03
N PRO A 395 2.91 1.92 23.43
CA PRO A 395 1.90 1.32 22.58
C PRO A 395 0.73 0.80 23.42
N PRO A 396 -0.46 0.55 22.81
CA PRO A 396 -1.57 -0.06 23.51
C PRO A 396 -1.21 -1.42 24.12
N ILE A 397 -1.84 -1.73 25.25
CA ILE A 397 -1.84 -3.09 25.82
C ILE A 397 -2.67 -3.99 24.91
N GLU A 398 -2.18 -5.20 24.67
CA GLU A 398 -2.85 -6.17 23.82
C GLU A 398 -4.24 -6.55 24.35
N LYS A 399 -5.27 -6.46 23.49
CA LYS A 399 -6.61 -6.98 23.78
C LYS A 399 -6.58 -8.50 23.88
N THR A 400 -7.32 -9.06 24.81
CA THR A 400 -7.42 -10.52 24.98
C THR A 400 -7.77 -11.21 23.65
N PRO A 401 -7.02 -12.26 23.25
CA PRO A 401 -7.30 -12.99 22.03
C PRO A 401 -8.70 -13.63 22.02
N LEU A 402 -9.29 -13.75 20.85
CA LEU A 402 -10.49 -14.56 20.65
C LEU A 402 -10.16 -16.05 20.88
N VAL A 403 -11.08 -16.78 21.49
CA VAL A 403 -10.96 -18.24 21.62
C VAL A 403 -11.32 -18.87 20.27
N LEU A 404 -10.32 -19.40 19.59
CA LEU A 404 -10.51 -20.10 18.32
C LEU A 404 -10.95 -21.55 18.57
N LYS A 405 -11.81 -22.07 17.69
CA LYS A 405 -12.30 -23.47 17.75
C LYS A 405 -11.46 -24.42 16.88
N THR A 406 -10.43 -23.91 16.21
CA THR A 406 -9.59 -24.65 15.27
C THR A 406 -8.79 -25.73 15.98
N THR A 407 -8.84 -26.95 15.45
CA THR A 407 -8.09 -28.12 15.95
C THR A 407 -6.69 -28.23 15.31
N SER A 408 -5.85 -29.13 15.86
CA SER A 408 -4.57 -29.50 15.20
C SER A 408 -4.80 -30.08 13.81
N ASP A 409 -5.82 -30.95 13.67
CA ASP A 409 -6.13 -31.60 12.38
C ASP A 409 -6.54 -30.60 11.30
N ASP A 410 -7.21 -29.48 11.69
CA ASP A 410 -7.57 -28.40 10.78
C ASP A 410 -6.31 -27.66 10.30
N ARG A 411 -5.35 -27.39 11.20
CA ARG A 411 -4.07 -26.76 10.89
C ARG A 411 -3.22 -27.64 9.97
N ASP A 412 -3.14 -28.95 10.25
CA ASP A 412 -2.39 -29.90 9.42
C ASP A 412 -2.98 -29.98 8.01
N ARG A 413 -4.30 -30.00 7.90
CA ARG A 413 -5.00 -29.98 6.60
C ARG A 413 -4.73 -28.70 5.83
N ASN A 414 -4.78 -27.55 6.48
CA ASN A 414 -4.45 -26.25 5.88
C ASN A 414 -3.01 -26.22 5.37
N THR A 415 -2.06 -26.71 6.17
CA THR A 415 -0.65 -26.81 5.78
C THR A 415 -0.46 -27.66 4.53
N LEU A 416 -1.18 -28.79 4.41
CA LEU A 416 -1.12 -29.62 3.20
C LEU A 416 -1.68 -28.90 1.97
N LEU A 417 -2.76 -28.10 2.12
CA LEU A 417 -3.29 -27.27 1.04
C LEU A 417 -2.29 -26.21 0.60
N LEU A 418 -1.67 -25.50 1.54
CA LEU A 418 -0.64 -24.49 1.24
C LEU A 418 0.53 -25.08 0.43
N HIS A 419 1.05 -26.26 0.80
CA HIS A 419 2.11 -26.92 0.05
C HIS A 419 1.69 -27.28 -1.39
N LYS A 420 0.43 -27.68 -1.58
CA LYS A 420 -0.11 -27.96 -2.91
C LYS A 420 -0.20 -26.68 -3.75
N GLU A 421 -0.67 -25.61 -3.17
CA GLU A 421 -0.83 -24.29 -3.79
C GLU A 421 0.52 -23.68 -4.16
N ASP A 422 1.51 -23.78 -3.29
CA ASP A 422 2.89 -23.42 -3.59
C ASP A 422 3.45 -24.19 -4.78
N SER A 423 3.12 -25.47 -4.89
CA SER A 423 3.53 -26.29 -6.01
C SER A 423 2.88 -25.80 -7.32
N ILE A 424 1.61 -25.41 -7.29
CA ILE A 424 0.87 -24.85 -8.45
C ILE A 424 1.54 -23.53 -8.88
N ARG A 425 1.79 -22.62 -7.93
CA ARG A 425 2.46 -21.34 -8.21
C ARG A 425 3.87 -21.55 -8.75
N THR A 426 4.63 -22.48 -8.19
CA THR A 426 5.98 -22.82 -8.65
C THR A 426 5.97 -23.34 -10.09
N LEU A 427 4.99 -24.19 -10.45
CA LEU A 427 4.83 -24.67 -11.83
C LEU A 427 4.49 -23.53 -12.81
N TYR A 428 3.65 -22.59 -12.41
CA TYR A 428 3.39 -21.39 -13.19
C TYR A 428 4.66 -20.58 -13.40
N MET A 429 5.41 -20.29 -12.35
CA MET A 429 6.66 -19.54 -12.42
C MET A 429 7.74 -20.27 -13.25
N ALA A 430 7.74 -21.60 -13.26
CA ALA A 430 8.63 -22.40 -14.10
C ALA A 430 8.33 -22.24 -15.61
N SER A 431 7.16 -21.70 -16.01
CA SER A 431 6.83 -21.36 -17.38
C SER A 431 7.50 -20.06 -17.86
N PHE A 432 8.11 -19.28 -16.97
CA PHE A 432 8.82 -18.04 -17.32
C PHE A 432 10.11 -18.38 -18.07
N LYS A 433 10.59 -17.45 -18.89
CA LYS A 433 11.69 -17.71 -19.81
C LYS A 433 13.03 -17.81 -19.08
N ASP A 434 13.73 -18.91 -19.34
CA ASP A 434 15.07 -19.16 -18.81
C ASP A 434 16.18 -18.46 -19.61
N SER A 435 17.40 -18.53 -19.10
CA SER A 435 18.55 -17.88 -19.73
C SER A 435 18.85 -18.40 -21.13
N VAL A 436 18.61 -19.70 -21.40
CA VAL A 436 18.89 -20.32 -22.69
C VAL A 436 17.94 -19.78 -23.74
N TRP A 437 16.65 -19.73 -23.42
CA TRP A 437 15.64 -19.17 -24.30
C TRP A 437 15.89 -17.66 -24.56
N ILE A 438 16.22 -16.88 -23.51
CA ILE A 438 16.50 -15.46 -23.63
C ILE A 438 17.70 -15.19 -24.51
N THR A 439 18.78 -15.97 -24.37
CA THR A 439 19.98 -15.86 -25.21
C THR A 439 19.66 -16.14 -26.68
N SER A 440 18.88 -17.18 -26.96
CA SER A 440 18.42 -17.52 -28.31
C SER A 440 17.57 -16.40 -28.91
N PHE A 441 16.63 -15.88 -28.14
CA PHE A 441 15.76 -14.78 -28.55
C PHE A 441 16.55 -13.49 -28.81
N ALA A 442 17.53 -13.15 -27.97
CA ALA A 442 18.40 -12.00 -28.18
C ALA A 442 19.17 -12.11 -29.49
N ALA A 443 19.73 -13.29 -29.79
CA ALA A 443 20.43 -13.55 -31.05
C ALA A 443 19.51 -13.42 -32.27
N GLU A 444 18.30 -13.96 -32.19
CA GLU A 444 17.27 -13.83 -33.25
C GLU A 444 16.93 -12.35 -33.52
N GLN A 445 16.82 -11.53 -32.47
CA GLN A 445 16.46 -10.12 -32.58
C GLN A 445 17.67 -9.19 -32.87
N GLY A 446 18.92 -9.70 -32.86
CA GLY A 446 20.14 -8.92 -33.05
C GLY A 446 20.48 -8.02 -31.88
N LEU A 447 20.11 -8.43 -30.65
CA LEU A 447 20.31 -7.69 -29.41
C LEU A 447 21.34 -8.35 -28.49
N SER A 448 21.91 -7.58 -27.55
CA SER A 448 22.80 -8.09 -26.50
C SER A 448 22.02 -8.98 -25.54
N SER A 449 22.42 -10.26 -25.42
CA SER A 449 21.82 -11.19 -24.44
C SER A 449 22.10 -10.78 -23.00
N GLU A 450 23.25 -10.21 -22.70
CA GLU A 450 23.63 -9.71 -21.38
C GLU A 450 22.69 -8.62 -20.89
N ARG A 451 22.34 -7.68 -21.78
CA ARG A 451 21.42 -6.57 -21.48
C ARG A 451 19.96 -7.01 -21.46
N LEU A 452 19.56 -7.92 -22.33
CA LEU A 452 18.17 -8.39 -22.42
C LEU A 452 17.80 -9.35 -21.29
N LEU A 453 18.75 -10.08 -20.73
CA LEU A 453 18.55 -11.09 -19.69
C LEU A 453 17.83 -10.51 -18.45
N PRO A 454 18.31 -9.43 -17.80
CA PRO A 454 17.61 -8.85 -16.66
C PRO A 454 16.23 -8.31 -17.03
N VAL A 455 16.04 -7.73 -18.21
CA VAL A 455 14.76 -7.18 -18.68
C VAL A 455 13.68 -8.26 -18.73
N ILE A 456 13.94 -9.37 -19.42
CA ILE A 456 12.95 -10.46 -19.56
C ILE A 456 12.76 -11.20 -18.24
N ARG A 457 13.81 -11.42 -17.45
CA ARG A 457 13.68 -12.03 -16.12
C ARG A 457 12.78 -11.20 -15.20
N ASN A 458 12.99 -9.88 -15.16
CA ASN A 458 12.22 -8.97 -14.31
C ASN A 458 10.79 -8.71 -14.83
N SER A 459 10.47 -9.12 -16.05
CA SER A 459 9.09 -9.05 -16.57
C SER A 459 8.18 -10.17 -16.07
N TYR A 460 8.74 -11.23 -15.48
CA TYR A 460 7.98 -12.39 -14.96
C TYR A 460 6.97 -12.90 -16.00
N GLY A 461 5.70 -13.12 -15.64
CA GLY A 461 4.65 -13.58 -16.54
C GLY A 461 4.23 -12.59 -17.63
N ASN A 462 4.72 -11.34 -17.60
CA ASN A 462 4.50 -10.36 -18.66
C ASN A 462 5.53 -10.45 -19.81
N TRP A 463 6.41 -11.46 -19.76
CA TRP A 463 7.47 -11.65 -20.74
C TRP A 463 6.97 -11.66 -22.20
N SER A 464 5.76 -12.15 -22.44
CA SER A 464 5.16 -12.18 -23.79
C SER A 464 4.96 -10.76 -24.35
N GLU A 465 4.41 -9.83 -23.58
CA GLU A 465 4.22 -8.43 -23.97
C GLU A 465 5.57 -7.75 -24.30
N ILE A 466 6.58 -8.02 -23.48
CA ILE A 466 7.93 -7.47 -23.70
C ILE A 466 8.56 -8.05 -24.98
N THR A 467 8.42 -9.36 -25.21
CA THR A 467 8.99 -9.97 -26.41
C THR A 467 8.22 -9.62 -27.69
N ASP A 468 6.91 -9.45 -27.61
CA ASP A 468 6.09 -9.01 -28.74
C ASP A 468 6.41 -7.55 -29.10
N PHE A 469 6.60 -6.69 -28.10
CA PHE A 469 7.10 -5.34 -28.32
C PHE A 469 8.43 -5.34 -29.10
N ILE A 470 9.40 -6.17 -28.70
CA ILE A 470 10.70 -6.27 -29.35
C ILE A 470 10.56 -6.84 -30.78
N ARG A 471 9.78 -7.92 -30.98
CA ARG A 471 9.57 -8.53 -32.30
C ARG A 471 8.93 -7.57 -33.30
N GLU A 472 7.91 -6.84 -32.86
CA GLU A 472 7.16 -5.93 -33.70
C GLU A 472 7.88 -4.59 -33.95
N THR A 473 8.94 -4.32 -33.18
CA THR A 473 9.78 -3.13 -33.38
C THR A 473 10.66 -3.30 -34.63
N PRO A 474 10.69 -2.33 -35.55
CA PRO A 474 11.58 -2.37 -36.73
C PRO A 474 13.05 -2.54 -36.34
N ASN A 475 13.85 -3.27 -37.15
CA ASN A 475 15.23 -3.61 -36.83
C ASN A 475 16.09 -2.39 -36.50
N TYR A 476 15.88 -1.27 -37.17
CA TYR A 476 16.64 -0.03 -36.92
C TYR A 476 16.31 0.68 -35.61
N GLN A 477 15.23 0.25 -34.93
CA GLN A 477 14.80 0.79 -33.63
C GLN A 477 14.95 -0.22 -32.47
N LYS A 478 15.34 -1.47 -32.70
CA LYS A 478 15.42 -2.50 -31.65
C LYS A 478 16.36 -2.13 -30.51
N GLU A 479 17.47 -1.49 -30.83
CA GLU A 479 18.39 -1.02 -29.79
C GLU A 479 17.76 0.07 -28.92
N TRP A 480 16.91 0.93 -29.48
CA TRP A 480 16.13 1.90 -28.73
C TRP A 480 15.03 1.24 -27.89
N ALA A 481 14.42 0.18 -28.41
CA ALA A 481 13.45 -0.60 -27.64
C ALA A 481 14.10 -1.23 -26.41
N LEU A 482 15.27 -1.84 -26.56
CA LEU A 482 16.02 -2.40 -25.45
C LEU A 482 16.38 -1.33 -24.42
N LEU A 483 16.92 -0.20 -24.88
CA LEU A 483 17.30 0.92 -24.02
C LEU A 483 16.09 1.51 -23.26
N MET A 484 14.91 1.56 -23.91
CA MET A 484 13.66 1.95 -23.24
C MET A 484 13.30 0.99 -22.12
N LEU A 485 13.39 -0.33 -22.37
CA LEU A 485 13.09 -1.36 -21.37
C LEU A 485 14.08 -1.36 -20.19
N GLU A 486 15.30 -0.89 -20.39
CA GLU A 486 16.30 -0.74 -19.33
C GLU A 486 16.06 0.46 -18.41
N VAL A 487 15.33 1.49 -18.89
CA VAL A 487 15.11 2.72 -18.12
C VAL A 487 13.71 2.85 -17.51
N ILE A 488 12.75 2.02 -17.91
CA ILE A 488 11.42 1.98 -17.26
C ILE A 488 11.53 1.28 -15.91
N ALA A 489 10.55 1.52 -15.03
CA ALA A 489 10.52 0.87 -13.72
C ALA A 489 10.30 -0.65 -13.86
N GLU A 490 10.85 -1.44 -12.94
CA GLU A 490 10.66 -2.89 -12.94
C GLU A 490 9.17 -3.30 -12.95
N LYS A 491 8.31 -2.55 -12.26
CA LYS A 491 6.87 -2.81 -12.25
C LYS A 491 6.24 -2.59 -13.61
N ASP A 492 6.75 -1.66 -14.40
CA ASP A 492 6.27 -1.44 -15.78
C ASP A 492 6.67 -2.59 -16.72
N LEU A 493 7.80 -3.26 -16.47
CA LEU A 493 8.13 -4.51 -17.18
C LEU A 493 7.10 -5.61 -16.90
N ARG A 494 6.49 -5.61 -15.72
CA ARG A 494 5.58 -6.67 -15.23
C ARG A 494 4.14 -6.51 -15.68
N ASP A 495 3.71 -5.29 -16.06
CA ASP A 495 2.30 -5.02 -16.33
C ASP A 495 2.01 -4.12 -17.54
N THR A 496 3.03 -3.57 -18.19
CA THR A 496 2.81 -2.75 -19.39
C THR A 496 2.64 -3.63 -20.64
N ARG A 497 1.64 -3.29 -21.44
CA ARG A 497 1.33 -3.99 -22.70
C ARG A 497 2.24 -3.51 -23.85
N ALA A 498 2.43 -4.38 -24.82
CA ALA A 498 3.27 -4.09 -26.00
C ALA A 498 2.80 -2.87 -26.80
N ASP A 499 1.47 -2.66 -26.94
CA ASP A 499 0.92 -1.52 -27.66
C ASP A 499 1.24 -0.17 -27.00
N ILE A 500 1.27 -0.13 -25.65
CA ILE A 500 1.65 1.05 -24.89
C ILE A 500 3.14 1.38 -25.09
N LEU A 501 4.01 0.35 -24.99
CA LEU A 501 5.43 0.52 -25.24
C LEU A 501 5.71 1.02 -26.68
N LYS A 502 4.94 0.50 -27.66
CA LYS A 502 5.02 0.95 -29.07
C LYS A 502 4.59 2.40 -29.24
N ASP A 503 3.53 2.86 -28.58
CA ASP A 503 3.13 4.28 -28.60
C ASP A 503 4.27 5.17 -28.16
N HIS A 504 4.93 4.84 -27.04
CA HIS A 504 6.02 5.64 -26.51
C HIS A 504 7.28 5.60 -27.35
N LEU A 505 7.68 4.43 -27.84
CA LEU A 505 8.88 4.29 -28.68
C LEU A 505 8.71 4.99 -30.04
N LYS A 506 7.67 4.63 -30.78
CA LYS A 506 7.43 5.14 -32.13
C LYS A 506 7.35 6.66 -32.17
N ASN A 507 6.58 7.22 -31.27
CA ASN A 507 6.26 8.64 -31.27
C ASN A 507 7.31 9.51 -30.55
N ALA A 508 8.29 8.93 -29.86
CA ALA A 508 9.41 9.70 -29.29
C ALA A 508 10.28 10.38 -30.34
N PHE A 509 10.30 9.85 -31.56
CA PHE A 509 11.13 10.32 -32.66
C PHE A 509 10.42 11.30 -33.61
N ASN A 510 9.15 11.57 -33.45
CA ASN A 510 8.41 12.49 -34.33
C ASN A 510 8.99 13.91 -34.36
N PHE A 511 9.59 14.33 -33.23
CA PHE A 511 10.19 15.66 -33.08
C PHE A 511 11.69 15.62 -32.78
N ASN A 512 12.31 14.44 -32.79
CA ASN A 512 13.73 14.24 -32.52
C ASN A 512 14.34 13.33 -33.57
N ASN A 513 15.59 13.65 -33.95
CA ASN A 513 16.33 12.78 -34.86
C ASN A 513 17.17 11.78 -34.05
N PRO A 514 16.89 10.47 -34.13
CA PRO A 514 17.68 9.46 -33.42
C PRO A 514 19.18 9.51 -33.74
N ALA A 515 19.53 9.86 -35.01
CA ALA A 515 20.91 9.89 -35.45
C ALA A 515 21.74 11.04 -34.86
N SER A 516 21.09 12.12 -34.42
CA SER A 516 21.74 13.27 -33.79
C SER A 516 21.80 13.20 -32.26
N THR A 517 21.20 12.16 -31.64
CA THR A 517 21.18 11.98 -30.20
C THR A 517 22.52 11.48 -29.68
N GLN A 518 23.31 12.38 -29.05
CA GLN A 518 24.64 12.04 -28.52
C GLN A 518 24.56 11.20 -27.24
N ASP A 519 23.67 11.56 -26.33
CA ASP A 519 23.41 10.80 -25.09
C ASP A 519 22.10 10.03 -25.22
N LYS A 520 22.23 8.76 -25.60
CA LYS A 520 21.08 7.87 -25.81
C LYS A 520 20.37 7.51 -24.50
N GLU A 521 21.10 7.32 -23.42
CA GLU A 521 20.51 6.98 -22.12
C GLU A 521 19.72 8.17 -21.57
N PHE A 522 20.26 9.37 -21.65
CA PHE A 522 19.55 10.59 -21.26
C PHE A 522 18.24 10.74 -22.06
N PHE A 523 18.27 10.53 -23.37
CA PHE A 523 17.09 10.58 -24.21
C PHE A 523 16.06 9.51 -23.83
N ALA A 524 16.50 8.28 -23.63
CA ALA A 524 15.63 7.17 -23.23
C ALA A 524 14.94 7.48 -21.89
N ARG A 525 15.69 7.99 -20.92
CA ARG A 525 15.22 8.24 -19.57
C ARG A 525 14.27 9.44 -19.46
N TYR A 526 14.59 10.55 -20.16
CA TYR A 526 13.91 11.82 -19.94
C TYR A 526 13.03 12.30 -21.09
N VAL A 527 13.06 11.62 -22.25
CA VAL A 527 12.18 11.89 -23.39
C VAL A 527 11.33 10.67 -23.73
N MET A 528 11.96 9.51 -23.94
CA MET A 528 11.26 8.31 -24.45
C MET A 528 10.43 7.60 -23.39
N ASN A 529 10.89 7.54 -22.14
CA ASN A 529 10.19 6.87 -21.04
C ASN A 529 8.76 7.39 -20.89
N GLY A 530 7.77 6.48 -20.93
CA GLY A 530 6.35 6.78 -20.77
C GLY A 530 5.92 7.00 -19.32
N ARG A 531 6.69 6.51 -18.33
CA ARG A 531 6.45 6.71 -16.90
C ARG A 531 7.14 7.96 -16.40
N ILE A 532 6.47 8.74 -15.57
CA ILE A 532 6.96 10.04 -15.07
C ILE A 532 7.18 9.99 -13.56
N ALA A 533 6.19 9.54 -12.82
CA ALA A 533 6.22 9.38 -11.36
C ALA A 533 5.78 7.96 -10.97
N ASN A 534 4.69 7.83 -10.24
CA ASN A 534 4.12 6.54 -9.81
C ASN A 534 2.72 6.27 -10.40
N GLU A 535 2.37 6.95 -11.51
CA GLU A 535 1.18 6.62 -12.30
C GLU A 535 1.38 5.31 -13.08
N MET A 536 0.30 4.70 -13.54
CA MET A 536 0.37 3.62 -14.52
C MET A 536 0.80 4.16 -15.88
N MET A 537 1.68 3.43 -16.57
CA MET A 537 2.05 3.77 -17.94
C MET A 537 0.86 3.51 -18.88
N LEU A 538 0.37 4.55 -19.55
CA LEU A 538 -0.74 4.53 -20.51
C LEU A 538 -0.31 5.14 -21.86
N PRO A 539 -0.99 4.82 -22.99
CA PRO A 539 -0.64 5.33 -24.30
C PRO A 539 -1.16 6.77 -24.46
N TRP A 540 -0.32 7.74 -24.16
CA TRP A 540 -0.68 9.16 -24.23
C TRP A 540 0.13 9.97 -25.24
N ARG A 541 1.25 9.42 -25.74
CA ARG A 541 2.18 10.23 -26.55
C ARG A 541 1.61 10.60 -27.91
N GLU A 542 1.13 9.63 -28.70
CA GLU A 542 0.51 9.91 -30.00
C GLU A 542 -0.72 10.80 -29.84
N PHE A 543 -1.54 10.53 -28.82
CA PHE A 543 -2.72 11.33 -28.54
C PHE A 543 -2.35 12.80 -28.31
N LEU A 544 -1.41 13.11 -27.42
CA LEU A 544 -1.02 14.48 -27.09
C LEU A 544 -0.40 15.18 -28.30
N GLN A 545 0.44 14.51 -29.09
CA GLN A 545 1.04 15.08 -30.29
C GLN A 545 -0.01 15.55 -31.31
N LYS A 546 -1.11 14.85 -31.44
CA LYS A 546 -2.20 15.19 -32.37
C LYS A 546 -3.07 16.36 -31.91
N GLN A 547 -2.92 16.84 -30.67
CA GLN A 547 -3.74 17.93 -30.12
C GLN A 547 -3.18 19.32 -30.44
N PHE A 548 -1.94 19.42 -30.90
CA PHE A 548 -1.27 20.68 -31.12
C PHE A 548 -0.88 20.85 -32.58
N ASP A 549 -1.07 22.07 -33.12
CA ASP A 549 -0.67 22.42 -34.46
C ASP A 549 0.85 22.68 -34.56
N TYR A 550 1.32 22.82 -35.79
CA TYR A 550 2.72 23.05 -36.08
C TYR A 550 3.25 24.35 -35.44
N ASP A 551 2.46 25.41 -35.45
CA ASP A 551 2.86 26.73 -34.93
C ASP A 551 3.08 26.68 -33.42
N PHE A 552 2.20 26.04 -32.67
CA PHE A 552 2.39 25.79 -31.24
C PHE A 552 3.64 24.97 -30.96
N ILE A 553 3.89 23.91 -31.71
CA ILE A 553 5.05 23.04 -31.53
C ILE A 553 6.34 23.81 -31.81
N MET A 554 6.38 24.67 -32.83
CA MET A 554 7.54 25.47 -33.14
C MET A 554 7.77 26.56 -32.09
N GLN A 555 6.71 27.19 -31.56
CA GLN A 555 6.82 28.13 -30.46
C GLN A 555 7.38 27.47 -29.20
N PHE A 556 6.86 26.29 -28.86
CA PHE A 556 7.35 25.50 -27.71
C PHE A 556 8.83 25.13 -27.87
N LYS A 557 9.28 24.73 -29.08
CA LYS A 557 10.70 24.43 -29.34
C LYS A 557 11.62 25.62 -29.19
N SER A 558 11.11 26.83 -29.39
CA SER A 558 11.88 28.08 -29.17
C SER A 558 11.82 28.56 -27.72
N ASP A 559 10.77 28.21 -27.00
CA ASP A 559 10.55 28.63 -25.61
C ASP A 559 9.69 27.58 -24.87
N ALA A 560 10.31 26.82 -23.99
CA ALA A 560 9.66 25.77 -23.22
C ALA A 560 8.60 26.31 -22.25
N THR A 561 8.60 27.60 -21.92
CA THR A 561 7.56 28.22 -21.07
C THR A 561 6.19 28.27 -21.75
N THR A 562 6.12 28.12 -23.07
CA THR A 562 4.87 28.04 -23.85
C THR A 562 3.93 26.96 -23.30
N VAL A 563 4.45 25.79 -22.89
CA VAL A 563 3.65 24.71 -22.29
C VAL A 563 3.10 25.12 -20.93
N ILE A 564 3.89 25.85 -20.14
CA ILE A 564 3.46 26.32 -18.81
C ILE A 564 2.25 27.26 -18.96
N GLU A 565 2.34 28.22 -19.87
CA GLU A 565 1.25 29.19 -20.10
C GLU A 565 0.02 28.50 -20.71
N TRP A 566 0.22 27.55 -21.60
CA TRP A 566 -0.90 26.76 -22.15
C TRP A 566 -1.63 25.99 -21.04
N ILE A 567 -0.89 25.32 -20.14
CA ILE A 567 -1.49 24.58 -19.01
C ILE A 567 -2.25 25.52 -18.09
N LYS A 568 -1.69 26.67 -17.73
CA LYS A 568 -2.36 27.69 -16.92
C LYS A 568 -3.69 28.18 -17.53
N GLY A 569 -3.69 28.35 -18.86
CA GLY A 569 -4.88 28.82 -19.58
C GLY A 569 -5.95 27.76 -19.87
N ASN A 570 -5.58 26.48 -19.85
CA ASN A 570 -6.46 25.41 -20.33
C ASN A 570 -6.81 24.33 -19.30
N ILE A 571 -6.04 24.19 -18.21
CA ILE A 571 -6.26 23.18 -17.19
C ILE A 571 -6.66 23.84 -15.89
N ARG A 572 -7.89 23.58 -15.44
CA ARG A 572 -8.37 24.04 -14.13
C ARG A 572 -7.75 23.18 -13.03
N ILE A 573 -7.12 23.81 -12.07
CA ILE A 573 -6.58 23.11 -10.90
C ILE A 573 -7.66 23.01 -9.83
N ASP A 574 -7.89 21.78 -9.38
CA ASP A 574 -8.85 21.45 -8.35
C ASP A 574 -8.33 20.30 -7.49
N ASN A 575 -7.62 20.66 -6.43
CA ASN A 575 -7.04 19.68 -5.51
C ASN A 575 -8.11 18.94 -4.69
N THR A 576 -9.33 19.48 -4.60
CA THR A 576 -10.42 18.82 -3.87
C THR A 576 -11.10 17.75 -4.73
N ALA A 577 -11.14 17.91 -6.04
CA ALA A 577 -11.74 16.93 -6.95
C ALA A 577 -11.02 15.57 -6.94
N ASN A 578 -9.73 15.54 -6.62
CA ASN A 578 -8.91 14.33 -6.50
C ASN A 578 -8.31 14.18 -5.09
N LEU A 579 -8.87 14.86 -4.11
CA LEU A 579 -8.43 14.78 -2.72
C LEU A 579 -8.54 13.33 -2.23
N HIS A 580 -7.55 12.90 -1.46
CA HIS A 580 -7.42 11.53 -0.95
C HIS A 580 -7.32 10.41 -2.01
N SER A 581 -7.41 10.72 -3.30
CA SER A 581 -7.02 9.76 -4.33
C SER A 581 -5.50 9.68 -4.40
N ARG A 582 -4.95 8.50 -4.12
CA ARG A 582 -3.51 8.24 -4.30
C ARG A 582 -3.15 7.91 -5.75
N ALA A 583 -4.15 7.76 -6.61
CA ALA A 583 -4.00 7.53 -8.04
C ALA A 583 -4.04 8.88 -8.80
N PRO A 584 -2.94 9.32 -9.43
CA PRO A 584 -2.95 10.51 -10.28
C PRO A 584 -3.76 10.25 -11.55
N LEU A 585 -4.29 11.30 -12.17
CA LEU A 585 -4.90 11.24 -13.47
C LEU A 585 -3.81 11.00 -14.53
N SER A 586 -4.13 10.22 -15.56
CA SER A 586 -3.23 10.07 -16.70
C SER A 586 -3.08 11.39 -17.48
N PRO A 587 -1.98 11.57 -18.23
CA PRO A 587 -1.80 12.73 -19.08
C PRO A 587 -2.93 12.93 -20.10
N ARG A 588 -3.48 11.85 -20.66
CA ARG A 588 -4.62 11.90 -21.55
C ARG A 588 -5.88 12.34 -20.82
N GLY A 589 -6.14 11.79 -19.64
CA GLY A 589 -7.28 12.14 -18.79
C GLY A 589 -7.28 13.61 -18.40
N VAL A 590 -6.14 14.16 -18.00
CA VAL A 590 -5.99 15.60 -17.72
C VAL A 590 -6.32 16.45 -18.94
N PHE A 591 -5.80 16.07 -20.12
CA PHE A 591 -6.09 16.81 -21.33
C PHE A 591 -7.58 16.79 -21.70
N GLU A 592 -8.22 15.62 -21.65
CA GLU A 592 -9.64 15.44 -22.03
C GLU A 592 -10.59 16.12 -21.02
N LEU A 593 -10.33 15.98 -19.72
CA LEU A 593 -11.16 16.55 -18.66
C LEU A 593 -10.93 18.06 -18.48
N LYS A 594 -9.79 18.59 -18.87
CA LYS A 594 -9.34 19.97 -18.57
C LYS A 594 -9.31 20.31 -17.09
N ILE A 595 -9.09 19.29 -16.25
CA ILE A 595 -9.00 19.42 -14.79
C ILE A 595 -7.88 18.53 -14.26
N ALA A 596 -7.16 19.00 -13.23
CA ALA A 596 -6.14 18.22 -12.54
C ALA A 596 -5.99 18.69 -11.08
N ASP A 597 -5.53 17.83 -10.19
CA ASP A 597 -4.81 18.23 -8.98
C ASP A 597 -3.37 18.65 -9.33
N ASN A 598 -2.66 19.23 -8.37
CA ASN A 598 -1.28 19.68 -8.61
C ASN A 598 -0.35 18.56 -9.09
N ARG A 599 -0.44 17.36 -8.51
CA ARG A 599 0.40 16.22 -8.89
C ARG A 599 0.11 15.75 -10.32
N SER A 600 -1.16 15.60 -10.66
CA SER A 600 -1.59 15.21 -12.02
C SER A 600 -1.21 16.28 -13.05
N ARG A 601 -1.27 17.58 -12.69
CA ARG A 601 -0.77 18.68 -13.53
C ARG A 601 0.73 18.56 -13.80
N ASP A 602 1.52 18.27 -12.78
CA ASP A 602 2.97 18.18 -12.89
C ASP A 602 3.39 16.97 -13.75
N ILE A 603 2.71 15.83 -13.59
CA ILE A 603 2.85 14.66 -14.49
C ILE A 603 2.46 15.05 -15.92
N PHE A 604 1.34 15.73 -16.10
CA PHE A 604 0.86 16.17 -17.42
C PHE A 604 1.86 17.13 -18.10
N PHE A 605 2.44 18.07 -17.37
CA PHE A 605 3.50 18.95 -17.88
C PHE A 605 4.67 18.15 -18.45
N VAL A 606 5.20 17.20 -17.67
CA VAL A 606 6.31 16.37 -18.10
C VAL A 606 5.94 15.52 -19.32
N ALA A 607 4.73 14.94 -19.34
CA ALA A 607 4.24 14.17 -20.48
C ALA A 607 4.13 15.01 -21.75
N LEU A 608 3.64 16.22 -21.63
CA LEU A 608 3.50 17.14 -22.76
C LEU A 608 4.86 17.55 -23.31
N CYS A 609 5.81 17.93 -22.44
CA CYS A 609 7.20 18.20 -22.84
C CYS A 609 7.81 17.00 -23.57
N ARG A 610 7.73 15.80 -22.99
CA ARG A 610 8.27 14.57 -23.61
C ARG A 610 7.57 14.23 -24.93
N SER A 611 6.27 14.51 -25.06
CA SER A 611 5.53 14.31 -26.31
C SER A 611 6.03 15.20 -27.43
N LEU A 612 6.39 16.44 -27.11
CA LEU A 612 6.88 17.42 -28.07
C LEU A 612 8.41 17.41 -28.23
N GLY A 613 9.08 16.42 -27.64
CA GLY A 613 10.50 16.15 -27.87
C GLY A 613 11.47 16.83 -26.93
N HIS A 614 11.02 17.45 -25.84
CA HIS A 614 11.85 18.02 -24.79
C HIS A 614 12.05 17.05 -23.62
N ALA A 615 13.29 17.00 -23.12
CA ALA A 615 13.60 16.26 -21.91
C ALA A 615 12.94 16.95 -20.69
N ALA A 616 12.19 16.18 -19.92
CA ALA A 616 11.51 16.66 -18.71
C ALA A 616 11.42 15.57 -17.66
N ARG A 617 11.33 15.98 -16.39
CA ARG A 617 11.20 15.08 -15.24
C ARG A 617 10.47 15.74 -14.09
N ILE A 618 10.05 14.94 -13.12
CA ILE A 618 9.84 15.41 -11.75
C ILE A 618 11.16 15.18 -11.01
N ASN A 619 11.70 16.22 -10.37
CA ASN A 619 12.93 16.09 -9.59
C ASN A 619 12.66 15.14 -8.41
N PRO A 620 13.43 14.06 -8.24
CA PRO A 620 13.20 13.07 -7.19
C PRO A 620 13.40 13.60 -5.76
N GLU A 621 14.22 14.64 -5.59
CA GLU A 621 14.51 15.21 -4.26
C GLU A 621 13.49 16.27 -3.84
N THR A 622 13.02 17.08 -4.81
CA THR A 622 12.15 18.24 -4.51
C THR A 622 10.71 18.05 -4.94
N SER A 623 10.41 16.99 -5.70
CA SER A 623 9.11 16.74 -6.34
C SER A 623 8.63 17.88 -7.26
N ILE A 624 9.53 18.77 -7.69
CA ILE A 624 9.23 19.89 -8.60
C ILE A 624 9.40 19.42 -10.04
N PRO A 625 8.44 19.68 -10.94
CA PRO A 625 8.61 19.38 -12.37
C PRO A 625 9.73 20.25 -12.96
N GLN A 626 10.52 19.64 -13.85
CA GLN A 626 11.67 20.27 -14.51
C GLN A 626 11.67 19.96 -16.00
N TYR A 627 12.16 20.92 -16.81
CA TYR A 627 12.55 20.69 -18.20
C TYR A 627 14.05 20.98 -18.40
N PHE A 628 14.65 20.38 -19.43
CA PHE A 628 16.08 20.49 -19.70
C PHE A 628 16.32 21.42 -20.89
N GLU A 629 17.04 22.51 -20.68
CA GLU A 629 17.39 23.48 -21.69
C GLU A 629 18.74 24.13 -21.38
N GLY A 630 19.52 24.49 -22.41
CA GLY A 630 20.84 25.10 -22.21
C GLY A 630 21.79 24.25 -21.34
N ASN A 631 21.69 22.92 -21.44
CA ASN A 631 22.49 21.93 -20.70
C ASN A 631 22.28 21.94 -19.17
N LYS A 632 21.11 22.39 -18.71
CA LYS A 632 20.72 22.39 -17.29
C LYS A 632 19.23 22.13 -17.09
N TRP A 633 18.86 21.65 -15.90
CA TRP A 633 17.48 21.50 -15.47
C TRP A 633 16.91 22.83 -14.97
N HIS A 634 15.71 23.19 -15.43
CA HIS A 634 14.97 24.35 -15.01
C HIS A 634 13.72 23.93 -14.24
N ASN A 635 13.53 24.47 -13.05
CA ASN A 635 12.33 24.24 -12.26
C ASN A 635 11.13 24.93 -12.88
N VAL A 636 9.98 24.27 -12.84
CA VAL A 636 8.69 24.78 -13.31
C VAL A 636 7.86 25.28 -12.15
N VAL A 637 7.41 26.51 -12.23
CA VAL A 637 6.55 27.15 -11.24
C VAL A 637 5.27 27.63 -11.94
N PHE A 638 4.14 26.98 -11.63
CA PHE A 638 2.83 27.32 -12.23
C PHE A 638 2.17 28.54 -11.59
N GLU A 639 2.28 28.67 -10.29
CA GLU A 639 1.78 29.84 -9.58
C GLU A 639 2.89 30.91 -9.56
N PRO A 640 2.55 32.22 -9.70
CA PRO A 640 3.51 33.23 -9.36
C PRO A 640 3.77 33.09 -7.86
N VAL A 641 4.73 32.26 -7.52
CA VAL A 641 5.33 32.39 -6.22
C VAL A 641 5.85 33.81 -6.24
N THR A 642 5.35 34.70 -5.36
CA THR A 642 6.23 35.73 -4.83
C THR A 642 7.50 34.97 -4.51
N VAL A 643 8.52 35.15 -5.36
CA VAL A 643 9.77 34.38 -5.27
C VAL A 643 10.44 34.85 -3.99
N ASN A 644 9.99 34.31 -2.86
CA ASN A 644 10.94 33.99 -1.83
C ASN A 644 11.81 32.92 -2.49
N ILE A 645 12.88 33.35 -3.15
CA ILE A 645 14.00 32.46 -3.45
C ILE A 645 14.30 31.84 -2.10
N THR A 646 13.81 30.59 -1.91
CA THR A 646 14.06 29.91 -0.63
C THR A 646 15.56 29.80 -0.57
N LYS A 647 16.13 30.65 0.26
CA LYS A 647 17.58 30.66 0.43
C LYS A 647 17.98 29.29 0.90
N LYS A 648 19.06 28.79 0.39
CA LYS A 648 19.64 27.51 0.80
C LYS A 648 20.32 27.70 2.15
N GLY A 649 20.15 26.75 3.03
CA GLY A 649 20.91 26.53 4.24
C GLY A 649 21.65 25.21 4.15
N PHE A 650 22.46 24.91 5.13
CA PHE A 650 23.22 23.66 5.16
C PHE A 650 23.14 23.06 6.54
N VAL A 651 23.17 21.74 6.61
CA VAL A 651 23.20 21.00 7.88
C VAL A 651 24.44 20.11 7.93
N HIS A 652 25.01 20.02 9.11
CA HIS A 652 26.00 19.04 9.47
C HIS A 652 25.47 18.23 10.66
N PHE A 653 25.30 16.93 10.47
CA PHE A 653 24.81 16.04 11.51
C PHE A 653 25.97 15.50 12.33
N GLU A 654 25.90 15.64 13.65
CA GLU A 654 26.88 15.15 14.60
C GLU A 654 26.29 14.02 15.47
N ASN A 655 26.94 12.87 15.52
CA ASN A 655 26.61 11.82 16.46
C ASN A 655 27.09 12.20 17.86
N THR A 656 26.16 12.41 18.77
CA THR A 656 26.48 12.76 20.17
C THR A 656 25.89 11.72 21.10
N GLY A 657 26.74 10.89 21.72
CA GLY A 657 26.36 9.98 22.78
C GLY A 657 25.83 8.60 22.34
N SER A 658 25.90 8.26 21.03
CA SER A 658 25.56 6.91 20.55
C SER A 658 26.80 6.08 20.27
N ASP A 659 26.85 4.85 20.76
CA ASP A 659 27.93 3.87 20.47
C ASP A 659 27.83 3.22 19.09
N PHE A 660 26.86 3.63 18.29
CA PHE A 660 26.60 3.17 16.93
C PHE A 660 26.35 4.36 16.02
N ASP A 661 26.37 4.12 14.73
CA ASP A 661 26.08 5.12 13.70
C ASP A 661 24.58 5.21 13.44
N PRO A 662 23.87 6.28 13.85
CA PRO A 662 22.42 6.42 13.66
C PRO A 662 22.03 6.40 12.20
N LYS A 663 20.86 5.82 11.89
CA LYS A 663 20.33 5.70 10.54
C LYS A 663 19.08 6.53 10.34
N TYR A 664 18.99 7.17 9.18
CA TYR A 664 17.82 7.95 8.76
C TYR A 664 16.57 7.10 8.63
N ALA A 665 15.41 7.62 9.03
CA ALA A 665 14.11 6.94 9.09
C ALA A 665 14.09 5.68 9.99
N ILE A 666 15.14 5.43 10.77
CA ILE A 666 15.21 4.37 11.78
C ILE A 666 15.45 4.98 13.15
N ASN A 667 16.47 5.82 13.28
CA ASN A 667 16.87 6.43 14.53
C ASN A 667 16.61 7.94 14.57
N PHE A 668 16.61 8.60 13.43
CA PHE A 668 16.33 10.02 13.33
C PHE A 668 15.73 10.43 11.99
N THR A 669 14.99 11.54 11.99
CA THR A 669 14.56 12.26 10.80
C THR A 669 14.58 13.75 11.07
N ILE A 670 14.63 14.54 9.99
CA ILE A 670 14.47 15.99 10.06
C ILE A 670 13.24 16.41 9.24
N ALA A 671 12.40 17.26 9.82
CA ALA A 671 11.18 17.75 9.21
C ALA A 671 11.21 19.27 9.09
N ARG A 672 10.73 19.81 7.96
CA ARG A 672 10.67 21.25 7.71
C ARG A 672 9.27 21.78 7.98
N TYR A 673 9.20 22.95 8.60
CA TYR A 673 7.95 23.65 8.85
C TYR A 673 7.35 24.19 7.55
N ASN A 674 6.07 23.93 7.36
CA ASN A 674 5.29 24.44 6.24
C ASN A 674 3.81 24.64 6.68
N LYS A 675 3.36 25.91 6.73
CA LYS A 675 1.94 26.27 6.99
C LYS A 675 1.31 25.55 8.18
N GLY A 676 1.94 25.64 9.35
CA GLY A 676 1.39 25.10 10.60
C GLY A 676 1.84 23.68 10.95
N VAL A 677 2.54 22.97 10.08
CA VAL A 677 2.95 21.58 10.32
C VAL A 677 4.40 21.35 9.86
N TYR A 678 5.09 20.42 10.50
CA TYR A 678 6.39 19.93 10.06
C TYR A 678 6.20 18.72 9.17
N ARG A 679 6.90 18.71 8.02
CA ARG A 679 6.92 17.59 7.07
C ARG A 679 8.32 17.05 6.96
N THR A 680 8.47 15.74 7.14
CA THR A 680 9.75 15.02 7.04
C THR A 680 10.36 15.23 5.66
N ILE A 681 11.66 15.52 5.62
CA ILE A 681 12.43 15.56 4.38
C ILE A 681 12.79 14.12 4.00
N GLU A 682 12.59 13.77 2.75
CA GLU A 682 12.94 12.45 2.25
C GLU A 682 14.44 12.38 1.96
N PHE A 683 15.15 11.57 2.75
CA PHE A 683 16.48 11.06 2.42
C PHE A 683 16.38 9.54 2.28
N GLU A 684 17.43 8.92 1.80
CA GLU A 684 17.50 7.47 1.63
C GLU A 684 17.25 6.73 2.96
N TYR A 685 16.30 5.79 2.96
CA TYR A 685 15.99 4.96 4.13
C TYR A 685 17.22 4.18 4.58
N GLY A 686 17.54 4.22 5.85
CA GLY A 686 18.68 3.53 6.44
C GLY A 686 20.04 4.18 6.15
N LYS A 687 20.09 5.36 5.49
CA LYS A 687 21.33 6.12 5.31
C LYS A 687 21.98 6.42 6.64
N LYS A 688 23.23 5.99 6.82
CA LYS A 688 23.97 6.19 8.05
C LYS A 688 24.29 7.67 8.25
N LEU A 689 24.33 8.12 9.49
CA LEU A 689 24.64 9.51 9.81
C LEU A 689 26.03 9.91 9.28
N SER A 690 27.01 9.00 9.34
CA SER A 690 28.36 9.20 8.80
C SER A 690 28.42 9.32 7.26
N GLU A 691 27.35 8.93 6.55
CA GLU A 691 27.25 9.02 5.08
C GLU A 691 26.65 10.35 4.60
N PHE A 692 26.22 11.21 5.51
CA PHE A 692 25.79 12.56 5.15
C PHE A 692 27.01 13.46 4.95
N ASP A 693 26.92 14.31 3.94
CA ASP A 693 27.96 15.31 3.70
C ASP A 693 28.07 16.28 4.89
N SER A 694 29.28 16.70 5.23
CA SER A 694 29.51 17.70 6.27
C SER A 694 28.81 19.04 5.99
N ARG A 695 28.25 19.19 4.80
CA ARG A 695 27.48 20.34 4.34
C ARG A 695 26.32 19.88 3.48
N THR A 696 25.37 19.13 4.07
CA THR A 696 24.16 18.68 3.38
C THR A 696 23.25 19.87 3.11
N GLU A 697 22.90 20.08 1.85
CA GLU A 697 22.06 21.20 1.42
C GLU A 697 20.59 20.97 1.75
N VAL A 698 19.95 21.97 2.38
CA VAL A 698 18.51 22.02 2.66
C VAL A 698 18.00 23.45 2.40
N GLU A 699 16.71 23.66 2.37
CA GLU A 699 16.16 25.02 2.31
C GLU A 699 16.29 25.72 3.67
N ALA A 700 16.63 26.99 3.71
CA ALA A 700 16.64 27.76 4.95
C ALA A 700 15.21 27.83 5.55
N GLY A 701 15.07 27.72 6.86
CA GLY A 701 13.78 27.74 7.50
C GLY A 701 13.77 27.17 8.91
N LYS A 702 12.59 26.78 9.35
CA LYS A 702 12.37 26.19 10.68
C LYS A 702 12.23 24.69 10.54
N TYR A 703 12.85 23.96 11.46
CA TYR A 703 12.98 22.52 11.40
C TYR A 703 12.66 21.86 12.73
N MET A 704 12.33 20.57 12.65
CA MET A 704 12.16 19.68 13.79
C MET A 704 12.96 18.42 13.51
N LEU A 705 13.95 18.15 14.35
CA LEU A 705 14.65 16.86 14.39
C LEU A 705 13.87 15.94 15.32
N ILE A 706 13.52 14.75 14.86
CA ILE A 706 13.02 13.67 15.69
C ILE A 706 14.14 12.64 15.83
N THR A 707 14.43 12.23 17.06
CA THR A 707 15.30 11.10 17.36
C THR A 707 14.53 10.08 18.18
N GLY A 708 14.84 8.79 17.99
CA GLY A 708 14.18 7.77 18.78
C GLY A 708 14.81 6.40 18.71
N MET A 709 14.52 5.62 19.75
CA MET A 709 14.92 4.24 19.90
C MET A 709 13.75 3.40 20.39
N ARG A 710 13.29 2.50 19.54
CA ARG A 710 12.24 1.54 19.90
C ARG A 710 12.81 0.46 20.83
N GLN A 711 12.07 0.17 21.88
CA GLN A 711 12.41 -0.85 22.88
C GLN A 711 11.79 -2.20 22.51
N PRO A 712 12.26 -3.32 23.12
CA PRO A 712 11.73 -4.66 22.84
C PRO A 712 10.23 -4.84 23.11
N ASP A 713 9.67 -4.09 24.06
CA ASP A 713 8.22 -4.10 24.38
C ASP A 713 7.37 -3.24 23.41
N GLY A 714 8.03 -2.59 22.44
CA GLY A 714 7.41 -1.71 21.46
C GLY A 714 7.31 -0.25 21.90
N SER A 715 7.67 0.09 23.15
CA SER A 715 7.77 1.49 23.58
C SER A 715 8.91 2.22 22.87
N VAL A 716 8.89 3.55 22.86
CA VAL A 716 9.92 4.35 22.20
C VAL A 716 10.45 5.43 23.14
N LEU A 717 11.77 5.50 23.25
CA LEU A 717 12.46 6.62 23.86
C LEU A 717 12.77 7.64 22.76
N SER A 718 12.02 8.73 22.68
CA SER A 718 12.13 9.72 21.61
C SER A 718 12.42 11.12 22.13
N SER A 719 12.96 11.97 21.26
CA SER A 719 13.09 13.41 21.50
C SER A 719 12.72 14.18 20.23
N ALA A 720 12.11 15.34 20.39
CA ALA A 720 11.88 16.30 19.32
C ALA A 720 12.69 17.58 19.60
N THR A 721 13.50 18.01 18.66
CA THR A 721 14.29 19.24 18.76
C THR A 721 13.89 20.21 17.65
N PHE A 722 13.32 21.34 18.05
CA PHE A 722 12.97 22.44 17.17
C PHE A 722 14.18 23.36 16.99
N LEU A 723 14.48 23.75 15.76
CA LEU A 723 15.64 24.56 15.42
C LEU A 723 15.40 25.40 14.16
N ALA A 724 16.25 26.40 13.95
CA ALA A 724 16.26 27.20 12.73
C ALA A 724 17.54 26.91 11.94
N ILE A 725 17.40 26.82 10.63
CA ILE A 725 18.53 26.72 9.67
C ILE A 725 18.56 28.01 8.88
N PRO A 726 19.51 28.93 9.19
CA PRO A 726 19.63 30.19 8.48
C PRO A 726 20.18 30.01 7.06
N ALA A 727 19.91 30.99 6.19
CA ALA A 727 20.42 31.00 4.83
C ALA A 727 21.95 31.11 4.80
N ASP A 728 22.54 30.45 3.81
CA ASP A 728 23.97 30.51 3.46
C ASP A 728 24.93 30.09 4.60
N THR A 729 24.39 29.50 5.68
CA THR A 729 25.18 29.03 6.84
C THR A 729 25.04 27.53 7.02
N THR A 730 26.03 26.89 7.63
CA THR A 730 25.94 25.50 8.10
C THR A 730 25.51 25.49 9.56
N THR A 731 24.48 24.73 9.86
CA THR A 731 23.97 24.48 11.22
C THR A 731 24.40 23.10 11.67
N ASP A 732 25.10 23.02 12.79
CA ASP A 732 25.44 21.73 13.42
C ASP A 732 24.22 21.19 14.16
N ILE A 733 23.78 20.01 13.77
CA ILE A 733 22.62 19.31 14.35
C ILE A 733 23.11 18.11 15.12
N ARG A 734 22.95 18.15 16.43
CA ARG A 734 23.32 17.04 17.30
C ARG A 734 22.25 15.96 17.30
N VAL A 735 22.63 14.79 16.83
CA VAL A 735 21.77 13.59 16.84
C VAL A 735 22.11 12.76 18.06
N GLU A 736 21.31 12.94 19.11
CA GLU A 736 21.42 12.20 20.35
C GLU A 736 20.32 11.15 20.42
N ILE A 737 20.71 9.88 20.42
CA ILE A 737 19.78 8.75 20.56
C ILE A 737 19.72 8.33 22.02
N ARG A 738 18.57 8.50 22.64
CA ARG A 738 18.31 8.04 24.01
C ARG A 738 18.32 6.52 24.06
N GLN A 739 19.09 5.93 24.96
CA GLN A 739 19.23 4.50 25.15
C GLN A 739 18.98 4.13 26.60
N ASP A 740 18.35 2.98 26.83
CA ASP A 740 18.36 2.32 28.14
C ASP A 740 19.50 1.31 28.13
N TYR A 741 20.56 1.59 28.86
CA TYR A 741 21.77 0.76 28.97
C TYR A 741 21.64 -0.35 29.99
N THR A 742 20.48 -0.58 30.58
CA THR A 742 20.34 -1.65 31.58
C THR A 742 20.53 -3.00 30.90
N PRO A 743 21.64 -3.74 31.17
CA PRO A 743 21.80 -5.06 30.58
C PRO A 743 20.61 -5.93 30.98
N ALA A 744 19.92 -6.52 30.01
CA ALA A 744 18.84 -7.42 30.32
C ALA A 744 19.36 -8.60 31.15
N ALA A 745 18.87 -8.77 32.37
CA ALA A 745 19.13 -9.97 33.12
C ALA A 745 18.61 -11.19 32.37
N PRO A 746 19.29 -12.35 32.42
CA PRO A 746 18.75 -13.56 31.81
C PRO A 746 17.35 -13.84 32.34
N TRP A 747 16.40 -13.97 31.42
CA TRP A 747 14.98 -14.20 31.76
C TRP A 747 14.68 -15.69 31.97
N ALA A 748 15.53 -16.60 31.45
CA ALA A 748 15.43 -18.03 31.63
C ALA A 748 16.78 -18.72 31.37
N LYS A 749 16.83 -20.03 31.56
CA LYS A 749 17.97 -20.87 31.20
C LYS A 749 17.52 -22.17 30.59
N ILE A 750 18.23 -22.64 29.56
CA ILE A 750 18.03 -23.96 28.94
C ILE A 750 19.25 -24.84 29.12
N GLU A 751 19.01 -26.16 29.18
CA GLU A 751 20.08 -27.18 29.20
C GLU A 751 20.50 -27.49 27.76
N THR A 752 21.52 -26.79 27.25
CA THR A 752 21.91 -26.88 25.81
C THR A 752 22.39 -28.28 25.40
N THR A 753 22.79 -29.16 26.33
CA THR A 753 23.17 -30.55 26.05
C THR A 753 21.95 -31.46 25.81
N ALA A 754 20.78 -31.08 26.24
CA ALA A 754 19.56 -31.85 26.11
C ALA A 754 18.93 -31.78 24.71
N TYR A 755 19.26 -30.74 23.92
CA TYR A 755 18.60 -30.47 22.63
C TYR A 755 19.52 -30.80 21.46
N LYS A 756 18.94 -31.37 20.43
CA LYS A 756 19.60 -31.71 19.18
C LYS A 756 18.84 -31.12 18.01
N LEU A 757 19.59 -30.58 17.07
CA LEU A 757 19.08 -30.01 15.82
C LEU A 757 19.65 -30.78 14.64
N ASN A 758 18.93 -30.85 13.52
CA ASN A 758 19.40 -31.51 12.31
C ASN A 758 19.80 -30.50 11.26
N GLU A 759 21.00 -30.61 10.73
CA GLU A 759 21.47 -29.74 9.66
C GLU A 759 20.61 -29.88 8.39
N PHE A 760 20.20 -28.76 7.82
CA PHE A 760 19.31 -28.73 6.64
C PHE A 760 19.92 -29.41 5.42
N SER A 761 21.24 -29.23 5.21
CA SER A 761 21.95 -29.68 4.02
C SER A 761 22.16 -31.20 3.96
N CYS A 762 22.43 -31.84 5.10
CA CYS A 762 22.81 -33.26 5.16
C CYS A 762 22.02 -34.10 6.18
N GLY A 763 21.13 -33.45 6.97
CA GLY A 763 20.34 -34.13 8.00
C GLY A 763 21.14 -34.60 9.23
N GLN A 764 22.41 -34.22 9.36
CA GLN A 764 23.26 -34.61 10.50
C GLN A 764 22.70 -34.03 11.79
N GLU A 765 22.57 -34.86 12.82
CA GLU A 765 22.13 -34.47 14.15
C GLU A 765 23.30 -33.90 14.96
N ILE A 766 23.14 -32.66 15.44
CA ILE A 766 24.16 -31.96 16.21
C ILE A 766 23.54 -31.44 17.52
N LYS A 767 24.23 -31.63 18.64
CA LYS A 767 23.76 -31.06 19.92
C LYS A 767 23.85 -29.53 19.90
N LEU A 768 22.93 -28.85 20.57
CA LEU A 768 22.88 -27.38 20.61
C LEU A 768 24.15 -26.80 21.22
N ASN A 769 24.71 -27.40 22.27
CA ASN A 769 25.96 -26.94 22.88
C ASN A 769 27.18 -27.04 21.92
N ASN A 770 27.15 -27.91 20.90
CA ASN A 770 28.19 -28.03 19.89
C ASN A 770 27.97 -27.04 18.70
N LEU A 771 26.82 -26.41 18.65
CA LEU A 771 26.46 -25.38 17.65
C LEU A 771 26.67 -23.98 18.21
N ALA A 772 26.62 -23.81 19.54
CA ALA A 772 26.87 -22.53 20.19
C ALA A 772 28.40 -22.35 20.33
N ASP A 773 28.91 -21.32 19.64
CA ASP A 773 30.33 -20.95 19.75
C ASP A 773 30.63 -20.29 21.10
N ALA A 774 31.91 -19.99 21.34
CA ALA A 774 32.39 -19.42 22.59
C ALA A 774 31.69 -18.07 23.01
N LYS A 775 30.93 -17.47 22.15
CA LYS A 775 30.18 -16.23 22.39
C LYS A 775 28.68 -16.46 22.59
N GLY A 776 28.19 -17.70 22.38
CA GLY A 776 26.75 -18.02 22.42
C GLY A 776 26.11 -18.19 21.07
N ALA A 777 24.77 -18.17 21.03
CA ALA A 777 23.98 -18.42 19.82
C ALA A 777 22.76 -17.50 19.71
N ILE A 778 22.45 -17.11 18.49
CA ILE A 778 21.17 -16.51 18.10
C ILE A 778 20.35 -17.60 17.44
N LEU A 779 19.20 -17.93 18.01
CA LEU A 779 18.25 -18.92 17.54
C LEU A 779 17.08 -18.19 16.90
N VAL A 780 16.79 -18.43 15.63
CA VAL A 780 15.76 -17.74 14.84
C VAL A 780 14.84 -18.79 14.24
N TRP A 781 13.70 -19.06 14.88
CA TRP A 781 12.65 -19.90 14.27
C TRP A 781 11.88 -19.07 13.25
N ILE A 782 11.78 -19.60 12.04
CA ILE A 782 11.13 -18.94 10.92
C ILE A 782 10.08 -19.83 10.25
N ASP A 783 9.05 -19.18 9.72
CA ASP A 783 8.18 -19.69 8.66
C ASP A 783 8.54 -18.95 7.37
N PRO A 784 9.37 -19.52 6.49
CA PRO A 784 10.01 -18.78 5.40
C PRO A 784 9.04 -18.25 4.34
N ASP A 785 7.80 -18.72 4.34
CA ASP A 785 6.79 -18.32 3.37
C ASP A 785 5.95 -17.14 3.87
N LYS A 786 5.94 -16.89 5.18
CA LYS A 786 5.17 -15.80 5.80
C LYS A 786 5.96 -14.48 5.89
N GLU A 787 5.24 -13.37 5.72
CA GLU A 787 5.76 -12.00 5.75
C GLU A 787 6.62 -11.71 6.99
N PRO A 788 6.21 -12.03 8.22
CA PRO A 788 7.03 -11.73 9.40
C PRO A 788 8.44 -12.33 9.39
N SER A 789 8.58 -13.55 8.88
CA SER A 789 9.87 -14.23 8.76
C SER A 789 10.73 -13.63 7.64
N LYS A 790 10.10 -13.18 6.53
CA LYS A 790 10.81 -12.50 5.43
C LYS A 790 11.44 -11.18 5.89
N HIS A 791 10.78 -10.45 6.79
CA HIS A 791 11.38 -9.25 7.40
C HIS A 791 12.61 -9.56 8.24
N VAL A 792 12.57 -10.57 9.10
CA VAL A 792 13.76 -10.99 9.86
C VAL A 792 14.89 -11.42 8.95
N MET A 793 14.59 -12.15 7.88
CA MET A 793 15.57 -12.55 6.88
C MET A 793 16.16 -11.38 6.09
N ALA A 794 15.50 -10.24 6.05
CA ALA A 794 16.01 -8.98 5.48
C ALA A 794 16.82 -8.17 6.51
N ASP A 795 16.42 -8.18 7.79
CA ASP A 795 17.05 -7.40 8.86
C ASP A 795 18.43 -7.96 9.28
N ILE A 796 18.58 -9.29 9.30
CA ILE A 796 19.84 -9.92 9.69
C ILE A 796 21.01 -9.53 8.78
N PRO A 797 20.88 -9.49 7.45
CA PRO A 797 21.92 -8.97 6.56
C PRO A 797 22.35 -7.53 6.88
N ALA A 798 21.41 -6.68 7.33
CA ALA A 798 21.70 -5.30 7.65
C ALA A 798 22.64 -5.12 8.86
N ILE A 799 22.74 -6.14 9.73
CA ILE A 799 23.64 -6.17 10.89
C ILE A 799 24.79 -7.19 10.73
N LYS A 800 25.03 -7.67 9.52
CA LYS A 800 26.01 -8.70 9.19
C LYS A 800 27.39 -8.42 9.80
N GLU A 801 27.93 -7.23 9.59
CA GLU A 801 29.25 -6.84 10.12
C GLU A 801 29.33 -6.93 11.65
N ILE A 802 28.21 -6.59 12.32
CA ILE A 802 28.13 -6.67 13.78
C ILE A 802 28.15 -8.11 14.24
N LEU A 803 27.40 -8.98 13.56
CA LEU A 803 27.34 -10.41 13.86
C LEU A 803 28.67 -11.13 13.56
N GLU A 804 29.32 -10.82 12.44
CA GLU A 804 30.62 -11.37 12.09
C GLU A 804 31.72 -10.96 13.07
N LYS A 805 31.69 -9.70 13.57
CA LYS A 805 32.59 -9.24 14.64
C LYS A 805 32.31 -9.93 15.96
N TRP A 806 31.04 -10.18 16.29
CA TRP A 806 30.67 -10.94 17.49
C TRP A 806 31.16 -12.38 17.42
N ASN A 807 31.11 -13.00 16.26
CA ASN A 807 31.58 -14.35 15.96
C ASN A 807 30.91 -15.48 16.78
N GLY A 808 29.65 -15.27 17.19
CA GLY A 808 28.80 -16.34 17.72
C GLY A 808 27.94 -16.97 16.63
N SER A 809 27.27 -18.06 16.94
CA SER A 809 26.47 -18.78 15.96
C SER A 809 25.12 -18.11 15.67
N VAL A 810 24.70 -18.08 14.38
CA VAL A 810 23.38 -17.65 13.93
C VAL A 810 22.64 -18.86 13.34
N LEU A 811 21.63 -19.37 14.03
CA LEU A 811 20.92 -20.60 13.66
C LEU A 811 19.50 -20.27 13.22
N PHE A 812 19.22 -20.42 11.91
CA PHE A 812 17.85 -20.35 11.38
C PHE A 812 17.20 -21.71 11.55
N LEU A 813 16.13 -21.75 12.33
CA LEU A 813 15.48 -22.97 12.77
C LEU A 813 14.15 -23.15 12.05
N LEU A 814 13.97 -24.28 11.42
CA LEU A 814 12.78 -24.67 10.66
C LEU A 814 12.07 -25.80 11.42
N ALA A 815 10.79 -25.65 11.68
CA ALA A 815 9.96 -26.79 12.00
C ALA A 815 9.69 -27.59 10.72
N ASN A 816 9.68 -28.90 10.76
CA ASN A 816 9.53 -29.74 9.56
C ASN A 816 8.24 -29.47 8.77
N ASP A 817 7.18 -29.06 9.47
CA ASP A 817 5.86 -28.71 8.93
C ASP A 817 5.78 -27.30 8.34
N LYS A 818 6.84 -26.49 8.53
CA LYS A 818 6.89 -25.07 8.10
C LYS A 818 7.84 -24.84 6.92
N VAL A 819 8.19 -25.88 6.18
CA VAL A 819 9.13 -25.79 5.06
C VAL A 819 8.42 -26.17 3.77
N SER A 820 8.20 -25.18 2.90
CA SER A 820 7.68 -25.43 1.56
C SER A 820 8.74 -26.11 0.66
N ALA A 821 8.29 -26.80 -0.37
CA ALA A 821 9.17 -27.42 -1.36
C ALA A 821 10.01 -26.40 -2.14
N SER A 822 9.58 -25.14 -2.17
CA SER A 822 10.27 -24.03 -2.83
C SER A 822 11.38 -23.42 -1.98
N PHE A 823 11.42 -23.68 -0.68
CA PHE A 823 12.43 -23.13 0.22
C PHE A 823 13.84 -23.62 -0.11
N LYS A 824 14.74 -22.71 -0.37
CA LYS A 824 16.16 -22.94 -0.60
C LYS A 824 16.97 -21.93 0.20
N PRO A 825 17.84 -22.37 1.14
CA PRO A 825 18.74 -21.47 1.87
C PRO A 825 19.54 -20.52 0.97
N GLY A 826 19.93 -20.97 -0.22
CA GLY A 826 20.65 -20.16 -1.22
C GLY A 826 19.86 -18.99 -1.82
N ASN A 827 18.56 -18.90 -1.58
CA ASN A 827 17.76 -17.73 -1.98
C ASN A 827 17.98 -16.51 -1.06
N PHE A 828 18.61 -16.71 0.10
CA PHE A 828 18.92 -15.68 1.05
C PHE A 828 20.36 -15.24 0.92
N HIS A 829 20.56 -14.03 0.42
CA HIS A 829 21.87 -13.48 0.14
C HIS A 829 22.36 -12.60 1.32
N ASN A 830 23.67 -12.40 1.41
CA ASN A 830 24.30 -11.53 2.41
C ASN A 830 24.11 -11.93 3.88
N LEU A 831 23.74 -13.17 4.19
CA LEU A 831 23.73 -13.63 5.57
C LEU A 831 25.16 -13.62 6.17
N PRO A 832 25.31 -13.48 7.51
CA PRO A 832 26.59 -13.66 8.20
C PRO A 832 27.22 -15.03 7.88
N ALA A 833 28.55 -15.08 7.76
CA ALA A 833 29.27 -16.29 7.35
C ALA A 833 29.03 -17.50 8.29
N GLN A 834 28.76 -17.23 9.57
CA GLN A 834 28.46 -18.25 10.60
C GLN A 834 26.99 -18.67 10.65
N SER A 835 26.15 -18.26 9.68
CA SER A 835 24.74 -18.64 9.63
C SER A 835 24.57 -20.08 9.19
N LYS A 836 23.67 -20.82 9.88
CA LYS A 836 23.31 -22.20 9.55
C LYS A 836 21.80 -22.37 9.55
N PHE A 837 21.29 -23.17 8.61
CA PHE A 837 19.89 -23.60 8.59
C PHE A 837 19.78 -24.98 9.20
N MET A 838 18.88 -25.12 10.18
CA MET A 838 18.73 -26.35 10.97
C MET A 838 17.25 -26.70 11.11
N TYR A 839 16.94 -27.97 11.27
CA TYR A 839 15.62 -28.43 11.67
C TYR A 839 15.51 -28.59 13.19
N ASP A 840 14.54 -27.92 13.79
CA ASP A 840 14.02 -28.23 15.13
C ASP A 840 12.87 -29.20 14.99
N ARG A 841 13.19 -30.48 14.89
CA ARG A 841 12.21 -31.55 14.61
C ARG A 841 11.12 -31.58 15.69
N GLN A 842 9.86 -31.53 15.26
CA GLN A 842 8.68 -31.48 16.11
C GLN A 842 8.62 -30.22 17.00
N GLY A 843 9.41 -29.20 16.70
CA GLY A 843 9.48 -27.97 17.48
C GLY A 843 9.88 -28.17 18.94
N LYS A 844 10.71 -29.16 19.24
CA LYS A 844 11.03 -29.53 20.63
C LYS A 844 11.67 -28.42 21.42
N LEU A 845 12.64 -27.73 20.82
CA LEU A 845 13.32 -26.61 21.47
C LEU A 845 12.41 -25.40 21.53
N LEU A 846 11.64 -25.12 20.46
CA LEU A 846 10.67 -24.03 20.42
C LEU A 846 9.58 -24.21 21.48
N ASN A 847 9.04 -25.40 21.64
CA ASN A 847 8.03 -25.71 22.67
C ASN A 847 8.57 -25.52 24.08
N GLU A 848 9.86 -25.84 24.31
CA GLU A 848 10.48 -25.58 25.63
C GLU A 848 10.63 -24.09 25.92
N ILE A 849 11.07 -23.31 24.93
CA ILE A 849 11.11 -21.85 25.02
C ILE A 849 9.72 -21.28 25.32
N GLY A 850 8.69 -21.78 24.62
CA GLY A 850 7.28 -21.38 24.87
C GLY A 850 6.84 -21.68 26.29
N LYS A 851 7.13 -22.87 26.84
CA LYS A 851 6.81 -23.23 28.24
C LYS A 851 7.47 -22.29 29.23
N LEU A 852 8.73 -21.93 29.01
CA LEU A 852 9.44 -20.97 29.86
C LEU A 852 8.80 -19.57 29.85
N ARG A 853 8.06 -19.25 28.79
CA ARG A 853 7.29 -18.00 28.65
C ARG A 853 5.81 -18.14 29.06
N CYS A 854 5.39 -19.31 29.58
CA CYS A 854 3.98 -19.64 29.86
C CYS A 854 3.06 -19.49 28.62
N ARG A 855 3.59 -19.80 27.43
CA ARG A 855 2.90 -19.76 26.15
C ARG A 855 3.05 -21.09 25.37
N ASN A 856 2.17 -21.34 24.43
CA ASN A 856 2.34 -22.44 23.47
C ASN A 856 3.40 -22.01 22.46
N GLY A 857 4.50 -22.75 22.33
CA GLY A 857 5.57 -22.44 21.38
C GLY A 857 5.12 -22.64 19.94
N GLY A 858 5.36 -21.64 19.06
CA GLY A 858 5.25 -21.77 17.62
C GLY A 858 4.07 -21.14 16.92
N ASP A 859 3.17 -20.51 17.66
CA ASP A 859 1.98 -19.86 17.04
C ASP A 859 2.31 -18.52 16.37
N ASN A 860 3.37 -17.83 16.79
CA ASN A 860 3.76 -16.49 16.28
C ASN A 860 5.21 -16.46 15.79
N LEU A 861 5.52 -17.16 14.70
CA LEU A 861 6.83 -17.05 14.07
C LEU A 861 7.00 -15.68 13.36
N PRO A 862 8.23 -15.12 13.34
CA PRO A 862 9.47 -15.67 13.87
C PRO A 862 9.59 -15.60 15.39
N VAL A 863 10.27 -16.57 15.98
CA VAL A 863 10.75 -16.49 17.38
C VAL A 863 12.26 -16.34 17.37
N ILE A 864 12.75 -15.33 18.09
CA ILE A 864 14.20 -15.04 18.17
C ILE A 864 14.64 -15.09 19.61
N VAL A 865 15.69 -15.85 19.87
CA VAL A 865 16.28 -15.99 21.20
C VAL A 865 17.79 -15.81 21.11
N VAL A 866 18.36 -15.00 21.99
CA VAL A 866 19.81 -14.93 22.16
C VAL A 866 20.18 -15.67 23.45
N SER A 867 21.09 -16.61 23.32
CA SER A 867 21.63 -17.41 24.42
C SER A 867 23.13 -17.17 24.57
N ASP A 868 23.61 -17.05 25.82
CA ASP A 868 25.02 -17.15 26.08
C ASP A 868 25.50 -18.60 26.02
N ILE A 869 26.82 -18.83 26.17
CA ILE A 869 27.42 -20.16 26.13
C ILE A 869 26.90 -21.09 27.24
N SER A 870 26.45 -20.55 28.36
CA SER A 870 25.92 -21.28 29.50
C SER A 870 24.44 -21.67 29.36
N GLY A 871 23.80 -21.29 28.26
CA GLY A 871 22.37 -21.50 28.02
C GLY A 871 21.47 -20.49 28.72
N ASN A 872 22.02 -19.40 29.25
CA ASN A 872 21.18 -18.30 29.76
C ASN A 872 20.55 -17.54 28.61
N LEU A 873 19.24 -17.35 28.63
CA LEU A 873 18.47 -16.67 27.63
C LEU A 873 18.36 -15.18 27.98
N ILE A 874 19.04 -14.34 27.20
CA ILE A 874 19.21 -12.90 27.47
C ILE A 874 18.28 -12.04 26.62
N PHE A 875 17.81 -12.55 25.50
CA PHE A 875 16.87 -11.87 24.61
C PHE A 875 15.78 -12.80 24.12
N TYR A 876 14.60 -12.28 23.97
CA TYR A 876 13.45 -12.96 23.35
C TYR A 876 12.63 -11.99 22.55
N SER A 877 12.25 -12.40 21.36
CA SER A 877 11.28 -11.72 20.51
C SER A 877 10.41 -12.75 19.80
N GLU A 878 9.15 -12.45 19.62
CA GLU A 878 8.23 -13.30 18.88
C GLU A 878 7.34 -12.43 18.00
N GLY A 879 6.88 -13.00 16.87
CA GLY A 879 5.96 -12.36 15.95
C GLY A 879 6.60 -11.27 15.09
N TYR A 880 5.71 -10.51 14.42
CA TYR A 880 6.12 -9.47 13.48
C TYR A 880 6.78 -8.27 14.16
N LYS A 881 8.04 -8.01 13.81
CA LYS A 881 8.78 -6.81 14.24
C LYS A 881 9.76 -6.38 13.16
N ILE A 882 9.70 -5.12 12.75
CA ILE A 882 10.70 -4.49 11.88
C ILE A 882 11.79 -3.85 12.73
N GLY A 883 13.04 -3.85 12.22
CA GLY A 883 14.21 -3.37 12.97
C GLY A 883 14.67 -4.33 14.06
N ILE A 884 14.23 -5.58 14.02
CA ILE A 884 14.63 -6.60 15.00
C ILE A 884 16.15 -6.83 14.99
N GLY A 885 16.83 -6.62 13.86
CA GLY A 885 18.27 -6.71 13.74
C GLY A 885 19.01 -5.83 14.73
N GLU A 886 18.57 -4.59 14.94
CA GLU A 886 19.21 -3.68 15.91
C GLU A 886 19.00 -4.15 17.35
N GLN A 887 17.85 -4.73 17.67
CA GLN A 887 17.60 -5.30 19.00
C GLN A 887 18.50 -6.52 19.26
N ILE A 888 18.69 -7.37 18.24
CA ILE A 888 19.64 -8.48 18.30
C ILE A 888 21.07 -7.94 18.51
N ALA A 889 21.49 -6.93 17.75
CA ALA A 889 22.81 -6.34 17.86
C ALA A 889 23.09 -5.79 19.26
N LYS A 890 22.09 -5.19 19.90
CA LYS A 890 22.17 -4.72 21.32
C LYS A 890 22.26 -5.88 22.29
N SER A 891 21.45 -6.91 22.12
CA SER A 891 21.40 -8.04 23.05
C SER A 891 22.71 -8.85 23.08
N ILE A 892 23.46 -8.88 21.98
CA ILE A 892 24.79 -9.54 21.91
C ILE A 892 25.93 -8.63 22.35
N ALA A 893 25.73 -7.33 22.51
CA ALA A 893 26.80 -6.40 22.91
C ALA A 893 27.49 -6.82 24.21
N PRO A 894 26.78 -7.27 25.26
CA PRO A 894 27.43 -7.75 26.49
C PRO A 894 28.20 -9.08 26.29
N LEU A 895 27.98 -9.80 25.20
CA LEU A 895 28.62 -11.08 24.87
C LEU A 895 29.87 -10.93 23.98
N ARG A 896 30.22 -9.71 23.59
CA ARG A 896 31.35 -9.42 22.70
C ARG A 896 32.71 -9.62 23.32
#